data_36b0c66f7996cff15dc72a5178895ad1
#
_entry.id   36b0c66f7996cff15dc72a5178895ad1
#
_cell.length_a   1.000
_cell.length_b   1.000
_cell.length_c   1.000
_cell.angle_alpha   90.00
_cell.angle_beta   90.00
_cell.angle_gamma   90.00
#
_symmetry.space_group_name_H-M   'P 1'
#
loop_
_entity.id
_entity.type
_entity.pdbx_description
1 polymer ?
#
loop_
_entity_poly.entity_id
_entity_poly.type
_entity_poly.pdbx_seq_one_letter_code
_entity_poly.pdbx_strand_id
1 'polypeptide(L)'
;MHYRLPSTLNQNINQFESDLADFLSGNLHGTAFRAKRVKMGIYQERGRETYMCRIRCGGNVVNPKQLMKIADLAKRYGNSALHVTTRAEIQIHRVKLEDVPPIIRELATVGLSMKGGGGHTIRNICSNHDSGINPNELFDVQPYAIALTSRLISEADSFELPRKFKTSFSSLAEDAANCATQDLGFIAAVNKKGEKGFKVYVGGGLGFRPKLALLLHDFIPEDKVHHVARSIKNVFHAHGNRRNTHHSRLRFLIHDDLGEERFREYYTEELDRIYNDESLKLDVKPIDNDRNLHRQIKLMPVRQEVEGYETWHDHHVTAQKQEGLFSVRLPLNLGDLDSDDCSRLAKILSPFGENVLRCGQDQNFHIRNIPEKFLKNVYLGLKRLHTLIDSPIMYGRIVPCMGAQTCQLGINYPRPATTAIFEHLRKIDLDFDILEDIRIHISGCPNACANHWIGDLGFFGKVRRVEGRPIPTYNVLGGAKIKTDESQLGEQVGWVHSRDLPRFIAEVLQKYQDYKTKTDGDVDFHRYWHSGGKEYVGKLCKSRFNQIPTIETDRNYYFDHGATEVFSTKNIVGEAECSAGIYDMINVDDKAIKKNLKVIGLYEEGRGDLDATLKEIVFSASRMLLITRGEEPKTELETYDLFLKHFIDTGLVDKNHRFIIEIARNGTPGKLTGHKDKVVNLGKEITELYKGMDNTMRFPGEKENLTINMEAKTAGAESEAVDFSTGTQEKKSEKKFDKFKDLRGVKCPINFAHTKVQLATMKSGETLEILLDDGEPIENVPGSVILDGHKVLSQKKVSEHWTVLIEKA
;
A
#
# COMPACT_ATOMS: atom_id res chain seq x y z
N MET A 1 10.50 -2.91 -21.83
CA MET A 1 10.34 -1.71 -21.01
C MET A 1 9.22 -1.84 -19.96
N HIS A 2 8.77 -3.06 -19.66
CA HIS A 2 7.71 -3.32 -18.69
C HIS A 2 8.22 -4.24 -17.60
N TYR A 3 7.60 -4.14 -16.40
CA TYR A 3 7.84 -5.16 -15.37
C TYR A 3 7.32 -6.51 -15.87
N ARG A 4 7.99 -7.58 -15.41
CA ARG A 4 7.58 -8.95 -15.75
C ARG A 4 6.40 -9.35 -14.89
N LEU A 5 5.35 -9.88 -15.53
CA LEU A 5 4.23 -10.48 -14.81
C LEU A 5 4.68 -11.75 -14.10
N PRO A 6 4.17 -12.03 -12.88
CA PRO A 6 4.46 -13.29 -12.19
C PRO A 6 4.02 -14.51 -13.02
N SER A 7 4.81 -15.57 -13.05
CA SER A 7 4.43 -16.84 -13.70
C SER A 7 3.13 -17.43 -13.14
N THR A 8 2.82 -17.14 -11.86
CA THR A 8 1.60 -17.55 -11.16
C THR A 8 0.38 -16.69 -11.49
N LEU A 9 0.49 -15.66 -12.36
CA LEU A 9 -0.62 -14.73 -12.60
C LEU A 9 -1.88 -15.43 -13.09
N ASN A 10 -1.77 -16.35 -14.05
CA ASN A 10 -2.93 -17.08 -14.57
C ASN A 10 -3.61 -17.94 -13.49
N GLN A 11 -2.83 -18.57 -12.61
CA GLN A 11 -3.37 -19.31 -11.47
C GLN A 11 -4.11 -18.39 -10.51
N ASN A 12 -3.54 -17.19 -10.23
CA ASN A 12 -4.20 -16.20 -9.37
C ASN A 12 -5.50 -15.68 -10.01
N ILE A 13 -5.56 -15.52 -11.33
CA ILE A 13 -6.78 -15.10 -12.02
C ILE A 13 -7.85 -16.20 -11.92
N ASN A 14 -7.50 -17.45 -12.20
CA ASN A 14 -8.42 -18.58 -12.08
C ASN A 14 -8.94 -18.74 -10.64
N GLN A 15 -8.06 -18.57 -9.64
CA GLN A 15 -8.48 -18.60 -8.23
C GLN A 15 -9.43 -17.45 -7.91
N PHE A 16 -9.16 -16.24 -8.40
CA PHE A 16 -10.05 -15.09 -8.19
C PHE A 16 -11.43 -15.34 -8.81
N GLU A 17 -11.51 -15.94 -9.99
CA GLU A 17 -12.79 -16.29 -10.65
C GLU A 17 -13.56 -17.34 -9.85
N SER A 18 -12.88 -18.35 -9.31
CA SER A 18 -13.48 -19.32 -8.40
C SER A 18 -14.00 -18.66 -7.12
N ASP A 19 -13.18 -17.81 -6.49
CA ASP A 19 -13.58 -17.07 -5.29
C ASP A 19 -14.76 -16.14 -5.54
N LEU A 20 -14.83 -15.51 -6.72
CA LEU A 20 -15.95 -14.70 -7.15
C LEU A 20 -17.23 -15.52 -7.30
N ALA A 21 -17.16 -16.68 -7.97
CA ALA A 21 -18.30 -17.59 -8.12
C ALA A 21 -18.81 -18.07 -6.76
N ASP A 22 -17.90 -18.46 -5.85
CA ASP A 22 -18.25 -18.88 -4.48
C ASP A 22 -18.90 -17.72 -3.70
N PHE A 23 -18.42 -16.48 -3.88
CA PHE A 23 -19.02 -15.30 -3.24
C PHE A 23 -20.43 -15.00 -3.77
N LEU A 24 -20.63 -15.03 -5.10
CA LEU A 24 -21.92 -14.75 -5.73
C LEU A 24 -22.97 -15.84 -5.40
N SER A 25 -22.54 -17.09 -5.21
CA SER A 25 -23.41 -18.19 -4.78
C SER A 25 -23.67 -18.23 -3.25
N GLY A 26 -23.03 -17.34 -2.47
CA GLY A 26 -23.14 -17.29 -1.02
C GLY A 26 -22.25 -18.28 -0.27
N ASN A 27 -21.43 -19.07 -0.95
CA ASN A 27 -20.51 -20.05 -0.36
C ASN A 27 -19.29 -19.41 0.28
N LEU A 28 -18.90 -18.17 -0.14
CA LEU A 28 -17.80 -17.42 0.42
C LEU A 28 -18.30 -16.17 1.11
N HIS A 29 -17.96 -16.00 2.38
CA HIS A 29 -18.36 -14.82 3.16
C HIS A 29 -17.73 -13.53 2.60
N GLY A 30 -18.49 -12.43 2.59
CA GLY A 30 -18.07 -11.14 2.00
C GLY A 30 -16.75 -10.57 2.55
N THR A 31 -16.43 -10.80 3.83
CA THR A 31 -15.15 -10.36 4.43
C THR A 31 -13.98 -11.18 3.88
N ALA A 32 -14.14 -12.49 3.71
CA ALA A 32 -13.14 -13.37 3.11
C ALA A 32 -12.88 -12.97 1.66
N PHE A 33 -13.95 -12.79 0.87
CA PHE A 33 -13.83 -12.31 -0.50
C PHE A 33 -13.18 -10.92 -0.58
N ARG A 34 -13.51 -10.00 0.33
CA ARG A 34 -12.89 -8.67 0.42
C ARG A 34 -11.37 -8.78 0.62
N ALA A 35 -10.89 -9.64 1.52
CA ALA A 35 -9.46 -9.83 1.77
C ALA A 35 -8.72 -10.34 0.52
N LYS A 36 -9.37 -11.15 -0.32
CA LYS A 36 -8.82 -11.70 -1.57
C LYS A 36 -8.84 -10.66 -2.70
N ARG A 37 -10.02 -10.05 -3.01
CA ARG A 37 -10.17 -9.11 -4.12
C ARG A 37 -9.36 -7.83 -3.95
N VAL A 38 -9.19 -7.34 -2.70
CA VAL A 38 -8.42 -6.11 -2.45
C VAL A 38 -6.94 -6.31 -2.77
N LYS A 39 -6.37 -7.49 -2.54
CA LYS A 39 -5.00 -7.84 -2.98
C LYS A 39 -4.86 -7.79 -4.51
N MET A 40 -5.95 -8.05 -5.23
CA MET A 40 -6.01 -7.93 -6.70
C MET A 40 -6.26 -6.48 -7.18
N GLY A 41 -6.27 -5.49 -6.29
CA GLY A 41 -6.45 -4.08 -6.66
C GLY A 41 -7.91 -3.66 -6.88
N ILE A 42 -8.87 -4.47 -6.43
CA ILE A 42 -10.31 -4.27 -6.62
C ILE A 42 -10.91 -3.75 -5.32
N TYR A 43 -11.48 -2.54 -5.36
CA TYR A 43 -12.08 -1.88 -4.21
C TYR A 43 -13.56 -1.59 -4.44
N GLN A 44 -14.38 -1.94 -3.47
CA GLN A 44 -15.81 -1.58 -3.50
C GLN A 44 -15.97 -0.08 -3.27
N GLU A 45 -16.75 0.57 -4.09
CA GLU A 45 -17.02 2.00 -4.01
C GLU A 45 -18.14 2.33 -3.00
N ARG A 46 -18.28 3.59 -2.69
CA ARG A 46 -19.41 4.10 -1.90
C ARG A 46 -20.71 3.81 -2.67
N GLY A 47 -21.76 3.36 -2.01
CA GLY A 47 -22.97 2.83 -2.65
C GLY A 47 -22.96 1.31 -2.77
N ARG A 48 -21.77 0.67 -2.70
CA ARG A 48 -21.56 -0.79 -2.64
C ARG A 48 -21.97 -1.62 -3.87
N GLU A 49 -22.39 -0.97 -4.96
CA GLU A 49 -22.82 -1.65 -6.19
C GLU A 49 -21.70 -1.78 -7.22
N THR A 50 -20.73 -0.88 -7.18
CA THR A 50 -19.64 -0.83 -8.13
C THR A 50 -18.27 -0.90 -7.47
N TYR A 51 -17.27 -1.16 -8.30
CA TYR A 51 -15.89 -1.37 -7.87
C TYR A 51 -14.92 -0.50 -8.68
N MET A 52 -13.84 -0.12 -8.02
CA MET A 52 -12.70 0.50 -8.64
C MET A 52 -11.63 -0.56 -8.90
N CYS A 53 -11.14 -0.62 -10.13
CA CYS A 53 -10.04 -1.46 -10.58
C CYS A 53 -8.76 -0.63 -10.69
N ARG A 54 -7.71 -0.99 -9.96
CA ARG A 54 -6.43 -0.27 -9.93
C ARG A 54 -5.35 -1.04 -10.68
N ILE A 55 -4.83 -0.43 -11.74
CA ILE A 55 -3.85 -0.99 -12.67
C ILE A 55 -2.46 -0.50 -12.27
N ARG A 56 -1.54 -1.43 -12.06
CA ARG A 56 -0.15 -1.15 -11.70
C ARG A 56 0.63 -0.64 -12.92
N CYS A 57 1.33 0.48 -12.76
CA CYS A 57 2.25 1.07 -13.74
C CYS A 57 3.66 1.11 -13.12
N GLY A 58 4.35 -0.03 -13.10
CA GLY A 58 5.68 -0.14 -12.46
C GLY A 58 6.69 0.83 -13.07
N GLY A 59 7.38 1.61 -12.22
CA GLY A 59 8.26 2.68 -12.66
C GLY A 59 7.53 3.81 -13.39
N ASN A 60 6.23 3.99 -13.15
CA ASN A 60 5.35 5.00 -13.76
C ASN A 60 5.09 4.79 -15.27
N VAL A 61 5.54 3.68 -15.84
CA VAL A 61 5.51 3.44 -17.30
C VAL A 61 4.14 2.99 -17.76
N VAL A 62 3.65 3.62 -18.82
CA VAL A 62 2.53 3.14 -19.65
C VAL A 62 2.85 3.45 -21.11
N ASN A 63 2.61 2.51 -22.01
CA ASN A 63 2.83 2.74 -23.44
C ASN A 63 1.50 2.99 -24.18
N PRO A 64 1.54 3.50 -25.45
CA PRO A 64 0.33 3.77 -26.21
C PRO A 64 -0.59 2.55 -26.39
N LYS A 65 -0.03 1.34 -26.58
CA LYS A 65 -0.81 0.11 -26.69
C LYS A 65 -1.53 -0.25 -25.39
N GLN A 66 -0.85 -0.07 -24.25
CA GLN A 66 -1.42 -0.27 -22.92
C GLN A 66 -2.51 0.77 -22.63
N LEU A 67 -2.25 2.04 -22.94
CA LEU A 67 -3.23 3.12 -22.76
C LEU A 67 -4.49 2.85 -23.57
N MET A 68 -4.34 2.43 -24.85
CA MET A 68 -5.47 2.05 -25.71
C MET A 68 -6.29 0.91 -25.11
N LYS A 69 -5.63 -0.14 -24.58
CA LYS A 69 -6.30 -1.27 -23.93
C LYS A 69 -7.06 -0.83 -22.69
N ILE A 70 -6.44 -0.02 -21.82
CA ILE A 70 -7.11 0.48 -20.62
C ILE A 70 -8.31 1.35 -20.99
N ALA A 71 -8.18 2.22 -22.00
CA ALA A 71 -9.26 3.06 -22.49
C ALA A 71 -10.45 2.24 -23.01
N ASP A 72 -10.18 1.18 -23.79
CA ASP A 72 -11.21 0.25 -24.27
C ASP A 72 -11.94 -0.46 -23.10
N LEU A 73 -11.19 -0.93 -22.10
CA LEU A 73 -11.76 -1.58 -20.92
C LEU A 73 -12.61 -0.61 -20.08
N ALA A 74 -12.13 0.64 -19.91
CA ALA A 74 -12.88 1.66 -19.17
C ALA A 74 -14.19 2.04 -19.88
N LYS A 75 -14.17 2.04 -21.23
CA LYS A 75 -15.35 2.33 -22.05
C LYS A 75 -16.38 1.20 -21.99
N ARG A 76 -15.93 -0.06 -22.02
CA ARG A 76 -16.83 -1.23 -21.99
C ARG A 76 -17.39 -1.56 -20.62
N TYR A 77 -16.58 -1.40 -19.56
CA TYR A 77 -16.87 -1.95 -18.24
C TYR A 77 -16.91 -0.91 -17.12
N GLY A 78 -16.42 0.31 -17.36
CA GLY A 78 -16.31 1.34 -16.35
C GLY A 78 -17.16 2.57 -16.65
N ASN A 79 -16.72 3.70 -16.10
CA ASN A 79 -17.37 5.02 -16.30
C ASN A 79 -16.88 5.78 -17.54
N SER A 80 -16.27 5.11 -18.50
CA SER A 80 -15.70 5.70 -19.72
C SER A 80 -14.61 6.74 -19.47
N ALA A 81 -13.88 6.63 -18.35
CA ALA A 81 -12.76 7.49 -18.01
C ALA A 81 -11.67 6.72 -17.27
N LEU A 82 -10.44 7.23 -17.36
CA LEU A 82 -9.29 6.77 -16.59
C LEU A 82 -8.95 7.82 -15.54
N HIS A 83 -8.51 7.37 -14.36
CA HIS A 83 -7.99 8.25 -13.32
C HIS A 83 -6.51 7.95 -13.03
N VAL A 84 -5.64 8.94 -13.18
CA VAL A 84 -4.22 8.88 -12.80
C VAL A 84 -4.10 9.22 -11.32
N THR A 85 -3.43 8.36 -10.55
CA THR A 85 -3.34 8.51 -9.10
C THR A 85 -2.04 9.18 -8.66
N THR A 86 -2.02 9.70 -7.43
CA THR A 86 -0.79 10.19 -6.76
C THR A 86 0.28 9.11 -6.52
N ARG A 87 0.03 7.88 -6.96
CA ARG A 87 1.00 6.79 -6.96
C ARG A 87 1.35 6.31 -8.36
N ALA A 88 1.11 7.17 -9.34
CA ALA A 88 1.37 6.88 -10.76
C ALA A 88 0.75 5.54 -11.22
N GLU A 89 -0.42 5.20 -10.70
CA GLU A 89 -1.26 4.06 -11.14
C GLU A 89 -2.46 4.61 -11.91
N ILE A 90 -3.10 3.77 -12.72
CA ILE A 90 -4.34 4.12 -13.43
C ILE A 90 -5.50 3.36 -12.76
N GLN A 91 -6.63 4.04 -12.60
CA GLN A 91 -7.85 3.45 -12.07
C GLN A 91 -8.97 3.51 -13.10
N ILE A 92 -9.80 2.45 -13.13
CA ILE A 92 -11.10 2.40 -13.79
C ILE A 92 -12.15 2.34 -12.68
N HIS A 93 -13.12 3.23 -12.73
CA HIS A 93 -14.19 3.36 -11.74
C HIS A 93 -15.52 2.83 -12.28
N ARG A 94 -16.49 2.57 -11.37
CA ARG A 94 -17.84 2.14 -11.69
C ARG A 94 -17.94 0.78 -12.38
N VAL A 95 -16.97 -0.11 -12.15
CA VAL A 95 -16.95 -1.47 -12.70
C VAL A 95 -17.94 -2.33 -11.91
N LYS A 96 -18.76 -3.13 -12.58
CA LYS A 96 -19.54 -4.20 -11.93
C LYS A 96 -18.61 -5.36 -11.55
N LEU A 97 -18.94 -6.06 -10.48
CA LEU A 97 -18.07 -7.11 -9.96
C LEU A 97 -17.87 -8.24 -10.96
N GLU A 98 -18.93 -8.60 -11.69
CA GLU A 98 -18.97 -9.65 -12.71
C GLU A 98 -18.10 -9.31 -13.94
N ASP A 99 -17.84 -8.03 -14.18
CA ASP A 99 -17.02 -7.53 -15.30
C ASP A 99 -15.51 -7.48 -14.97
N VAL A 100 -15.13 -7.77 -13.73
CA VAL A 100 -13.71 -7.72 -13.29
C VAL A 100 -12.85 -8.81 -13.94
N PRO A 101 -13.27 -10.09 -14.05
CA PRO A 101 -12.45 -11.13 -14.66
C PRO A 101 -11.98 -10.81 -16.10
N PRO A 102 -12.84 -10.38 -17.04
CA PRO A 102 -12.38 -10.00 -18.38
C PRO A 102 -11.39 -8.84 -18.36
N ILE A 103 -11.56 -7.86 -17.46
CA ILE A 103 -10.60 -6.76 -17.30
C ILE A 103 -9.21 -7.30 -16.93
N ILE A 104 -9.11 -8.18 -15.93
CA ILE A 104 -7.83 -8.74 -15.48
C ILE A 104 -7.15 -9.51 -16.60
N ARG A 105 -7.91 -10.37 -17.32
CA ARG A 105 -7.38 -11.19 -18.41
C ARG A 105 -6.88 -10.34 -19.57
N GLU A 106 -7.64 -9.35 -19.99
CA GLU A 106 -7.27 -8.49 -21.11
C GLU A 106 -6.08 -7.58 -20.78
N LEU A 107 -5.97 -7.09 -19.54
CA LEU A 107 -4.77 -6.34 -19.08
C LEU A 107 -3.51 -7.22 -19.17
N ALA A 108 -3.60 -8.50 -18.81
CA ALA A 108 -2.46 -9.42 -18.90
C ALA A 108 -1.93 -9.57 -20.34
N THR A 109 -2.80 -9.48 -21.37
CA THR A 109 -2.38 -9.57 -22.78
C THR A 109 -1.48 -8.43 -23.24
N VAL A 110 -1.49 -7.31 -22.52
CA VAL A 110 -0.63 -6.15 -22.78
C VAL A 110 0.46 -5.95 -21.70
N GLY A 111 0.71 -6.98 -20.88
CA GLY A 111 1.75 -6.97 -19.85
C GLY A 111 1.40 -6.13 -18.60
N LEU A 112 0.12 -5.91 -18.33
CA LEU A 112 -0.36 -5.19 -17.14
C LEU A 112 -1.05 -6.12 -16.15
N SER A 113 -1.01 -5.75 -14.87
CA SER A 113 -1.70 -6.47 -13.79
C SER A 113 -2.23 -5.50 -12.75
N MET A 114 -3.30 -5.91 -12.09
CA MET A 114 -3.87 -5.22 -10.93
C MET A 114 -3.36 -5.81 -9.61
N LYS A 115 -2.66 -6.97 -9.64
CA LYS A 115 -2.17 -7.68 -8.46
C LYS A 115 -1.26 -6.79 -7.61
N GLY A 116 -1.54 -6.70 -6.31
CA GLY A 116 -0.84 -5.82 -5.36
C GLY A 116 -1.26 -4.34 -5.43
N GLY A 117 -2.26 -3.97 -6.25
CA GLY A 117 -2.82 -2.63 -6.27
C GLY A 117 -3.56 -2.24 -4.98
N GLY A 118 -3.77 -3.19 -4.07
CA GLY A 118 -4.51 -2.97 -2.83
C GLY A 118 -4.06 -3.81 -1.64
N GLY A 119 -4.68 -3.57 -0.49
CA GLY A 119 -4.50 -4.38 0.72
C GLY A 119 -3.12 -4.28 1.38
N HIS A 120 -2.75 -5.34 2.04
CA HIS A 120 -1.52 -5.53 2.80
C HIS A 120 -0.40 -6.09 1.91
N THR A 121 -0.01 -5.31 0.92
CA THR A 121 0.87 -5.75 -0.16
C THR A 121 1.93 -4.72 -0.50
N ILE A 122 2.95 -5.16 -1.26
CA ILE A 122 3.84 -4.25 -2.00
C ILE A 122 3.01 -3.46 -3.01
N ARG A 123 3.04 -2.13 -2.88
CA ARG A 123 2.33 -1.20 -3.77
C ARG A 123 3.15 -0.87 -5.01
N ASN A 124 2.57 -0.12 -5.94
CA ASN A 124 3.30 0.35 -7.11
C ASN A 124 4.62 1.00 -6.70
N ILE A 125 5.72 0.64 -7.36
CA ILE A 125 7.04 1.24 -7.14
C ILE A 125 7.16 2.38 -8.13
N CYS A 126 7.35 3.59 -7.60
CA CYS A 126 7.40 4.81 -8.39
C CYS A 126 8.83 5.26 -8.65
N SER A 127 9.01 6.07 -9.69
CA SER A 127 10.19 6.92 -9.89
C SER A 127 9.73 8.35 -10.17
N ASN A 128 10.63 9.33 -10.21
CA ASN A 128 10.29 10.60 -10.83
C ASN A 128 10.00 10.37 -12.33
N HIS A 129 9.02 11.10 -12.85
CA HIS A 129 8.51 10.89 -14.23
C HIS A 129 9.55 11.20 -15.32
N ASP A 130 10.51 12.05 -15.01
CA ASP A 130 11.58 12.52 -15.90
C ASP A 130 12.90 11.75 -15.75
N SER A 131 12.92 10.67 -14.95
CA SER A 131 14.09 9.77 -14.87
C SER A 131 14.47 9.24 -16.26
N GLY A 132 15.76 9.27 -16.58
CA GLY A 132 16.34 8.90 -17.87
C GLY A 132 16.37 10.03 -18.90
N ILE A 133 15.74 11.19 -18.61
CA ILE A 133 15.66 12.33 -19.52
C ILE A 133 16.01 13.67 -18.88
N ASN A 134 16.07 13.76 -17.55
CA ASN A 134 16.35 15.01 -16.85
C ASN A 134 17.83 15.40 -17.01
N PRO A 135 18.15 16.65 -17.44
CA PRO A 135 19.54 17.08 -17.58
C PRO A 135 20.36 17.04 -16.29
N ASN A 136 19.71 17.16 -15.12
CA ASN A 136 20.35 17.24 -13.81
C ASN A 136 20.38 15.88 -13.08
N GLU A 137 19.93 14.77 -13.70
CA GLU A 137 19.92 13.48 -13.03
C GLU A 137 21.34 12.89 -12.89
N LEU A 138 21.57 12.18 -11.78
CA LEU A 138 22.80 11.44 -11.59
C LEU A 138 22.86 10.20 -12.48
N PHE A 139 21.75 9.48 -12.58
CA PHE A 139 21.54 8.36 -13.52
C PHE A 139 20.07 7.96 -13.57
N ASP A 140 19.69 7.23 -14.64
CA ASP A 140 18.32 6.73 -14.79
C ASP A 140 18.00 5.65 -13.75
N VAL A 141 17.04 5.91 -12.86
CA VAL A 141 16.59 4.98 -11.81
C VAL A 141 15.34 4.18 -12.20
N GLN A 142 14.72 4.48 -13.32
CA GLN A 142 13.50 3.80 -13.76
C GLN A 142 13.72 2.31 -14.03
N PRO A 143 14.87 1.87 -14.61
CA PRO A 143 15.20 0.45 -14.75
C PRO A 143 15.20 -0.31 -13.42
N TYR A 144 15.67 0.32 -12.33
CA TYR A 144 15.67 -0.28 -10.99
C TYR A 144 14.26 -0.40 -10.42
N ALA A 145 13.41 0.62 -10.59
CA ALA A 145 12.02 0.58 -10.15
C ALA A 145 11.23 -0.53 -10.88
N ILE A 146 11.46 -0.73 -12.17
CA ILE A 146 10.86 -1.80 -12.99
C ILE A 146 11.37 -3.18 -12.56
N ALA A 147 12.68 -3.33 -12.38
CA ALA A 147 13.30 -4.59 -11.98
C ALA A 147 12.86 -5.01 -10.56
N LEU A 148 12.86 -4.07 -9.61
CA LEU A 148 12.37 -4.32 -8.25
C LEU A 148 10.87 -4.63 -8.23
N THR A 149 10.06 -3.98 -9.07
CA THR A 149 8.63 -4.33 -9.24
C THR A 149 8.50 -5.78 -9.68
N SER A 150 9.23 -6.18 -10.75
CA SER A 150 9.18 -7.54 -11.31
C SER A 150 9.56 -8.60 -10.27
N ARG A 151 10.52 -8.28 -9.42
CA ARG A 151 11.01 -9.18 -8.38
C ARG A 151 10.00 -9.33 -7.25
N LEU A 152 9.61 -8.21 -6.63
CA LEU A 152 8.76 -8.23 -5.45
C LEU A 152 7.34 -8.76 -5.71
N ILE A 153 6.76 -8.53 -6.89
CA ILE A 153 5.43 -9.08 -7.22
C ILE A 153 5.44 -10.59 -7.49
N SER A 154 6.63 -11.17 -7.69
CA SER A 154 6.79 -12.61 -7.85
C SER A 154 7.01 -13.33 -6.51
N GLU A 155 7.25 -12.61 -5.42
CA GLU A 155 7.45 -13.14 -4.08
C GLU A 155 6.09 -13.26 -3.36
N ALA A 156 5.75 -14.46 -2.86
CA ALA A 156 4.46 -14.75 -2.25
C ALA A 156 4.21 -13.89 -0.99
N ASP A 157 5.23 -13.73 -0.14
CA ASP A 157 5.20 -12.96 1.11
C ASP A 157 4.96 -11.45 0.89
N SER A 158 5.17 -10.95 -0.32
CA SER A 158 4.83 -9.57 -0.72
C SER A 158 3.33 -9.25 -0.68
N PHE A 159 2.47 -10.26 -0.51
CA PHE A 159 1.02 -10.14 -0.45
C PHE A 159 0.45 -10.46 0.94
N GLU A 160 1.33 -10.65 1.95
CA GLU A 160 0.97 -11.03 3.32
C GLU A 160 1.63 -10.12 4.37
N LEU A 161 1.92 -8.89 4.00
CA LEU A 161 2.55 -7.92 4.88
C LEU A 161 1.58 -7.45 5.98
N PRO A 162 2.08 -6.92 7.11
CA PRO A 162 1.23 -6.29 8.12
C PRO A 162 0.38 -5.16 7.57
N ARG A 163 0.92 -4.40 6.61
CA ARG A 163 0.24 -3.29 5.92
C ARG A 163 0.86 -3.03 4.56
N LYS A 164 0.25 -2.12 3.76
CA LYS A 164 0.82 -1.64 2.50
C LYS A 164 2.26 -1.17 2.67
N PHE A 165 3.12 -1.54 1.71
CA PHE A 165 4.52 -1.17 1.63
C PHE A 165 4.74 -0.37 0.35
N LYS A 166 5.20 0.85 0.46
CA LYS A 166 5.36 1.81 -0.62
C LYS A 166 6.84 2.10 -0.86
N THR A 167 7.28 2.09 -2.12
CA THR A 167 8.67 2.39 -2.52
C THR A 167 8.70 3.44 -3.62
N SER A 168 9.71 4.33 -3.58
CA SER A 168 9.99 5.31 -4.63
C SER A 168 11.50 5.44 -4.88
N PHE A 169 11.85 5.85 -6.11
CA PHE A 169 13.20 6.12 -6.57
C PHE A 169 13.31 7.55 -7.12
N SER A 170 14.30 8.32 -6.69
CA SER A 170 14.68 9.61 -7.29
C SER A 170 15.98 9.48 -8.09
N SER A 171 15.99 9.96 -9.34
CA SER A 171 17.16 9.99 -10.21
C SER A 171 18.06 11.20 -9.94
N LEU A 172 17.54 12.20 -9.24
CA LEU A 172 18.25 13.39 -8.82
C LEU A 172 18.91 13.18 -7.46
N ALA A 173 19.90 13.99 -7.15
CA ALA A 173 20.41 14.11 -5.77
C ALA A 173 19.36 14.67 -4.82
N GLU A 174 18.41 15.45 -5.35
CA GLU A 174 17.22 15.93 -4.64
C GLU A 174 16.10 14.89 -4.65
N ASP A 175 15.21 14.92 -3.65
CA ASP A 175 14.06 14.02 -3.59
C ASP A 175 12.94 14.44 -4.56
N ALA A 176 13.03 14.02 -5.81
CA ALA A 176 12.04 14.28 -6.86
C ALA A 176 10.89 13.25 -6.91
N ALA A 177 10.91 12.22 -6.06
CA ALA A 177 9.93 11.13 -6.06
C ALA A 177 9.21 10.95 -4.71
N ASN A 178 9.31 11.95 -3.81
CA ASN A 178 8.76 11.91 -2.46
C ASN A 178 9.27 10.69 -1.64
N CYS A 179 10.54 10.31 -1.80
CA CYS A 179 11.19 9.20 -1.13
C CYS A 179 11.11 9.33 0.40
N ALA A 180 11.31 10.55 0.92
CA ALA A 180 11.21 10.85 2.35
C ALA A 180 9.84 10.57 2.98
N THR A 181 8.80 10.31 2.17
CA THR A 181 7.44 10.03 2.64
C THR A 181 6.97 8.60 2.39
N GLN A 182 7.86 7.73 1.93
CA GLN A 182 7.56 6.34 1.63
C GLN A 182 7.99 5.39 2.76
N ASP A 183 7.50 4.16 2.73
CA ASP A 183 8.01 3.10 3.61
C ASP A 183 9.48 2.77 3.28
N LEU A 184 9.86 2.93 1.99
CA LEU A 184 11.23 2.77 1.49
C LEU A 184 11.49 3.77 0.35
N GLY A 185 12.51 4.59 0.47
CA GLY A 185 12.94 5.57 -0.53
C GLY A 185 14.39 5.35 -0.95
N PHE A 186 14.64 5.42 -2.26
CA PHE A 186 15.96 5.36 -2.84
C PHE A 186 16.24 6.67 -3.61
N ILE A 187 17.26 7.41 -3.21
CA ILE A 187 17.72 8.62 -3.90
C ILE A 187 19.05 8.31 -4.55
N ALA A 188 19.18 8.56 -5.85
CA ALA A 188 20.40 8.33 -6.60
C ALA A 188 21.62 9.02 -5.93
N ALA A 189 22.71 8.33 -5.85
CA ALA A 189 23.96 8.82 -5.32
C ALA A 189 25.14 8.25 -6.10
N VAL A 190 26.24 8.99 -6.16
CA VAL A 190 27.51 8.55 -6.72
C VAL A 190 28.57 8.74 -5.65
N ASN A 191 29.32 7.69 -5.34
CA ASN A 191 30.35 7.78 -4.33
C ASN A 191 31.64 8.44 -4.85
N LYS A 192 32.64 8.64 -3.98
CA LYS A 192 33.93 9.27 -4.32
C LYS A 192 34.73 8.53 -5.38
N LYS A 193 34.39 7.25 -5.67
CA LYS A 193 35.04 6.43 -6.70
C LYS A 193 34.29 6.49 -8.05
N GLY A 194 33.18 7.24 -8.13
CA GLY A 194 32.33 7.29 -9.32
C GLY A 194 31.36 6.11 -9.44
N GLU A 195 31.23 5.26 -8.43
CA GLU A 195 30.31 4.13 -8.44
C GLU A 195 28.86 4.61 -8.16
N LYS A 196 27.92 4.10 -8.95
CA LYS A 196 26.49 4.36 -8.78
C LYS A 196 25.92 3.61 -7.58
N GLY A 197 25.00 4.23 -6.91
CA GLY A 197 24.31 3.65 -5.77
C GLY A 197 23.16 4.53 -5.30
N PHE A 198 22.72 4.29 -4.07
CA PHE A 198 21.55 4.99 -3.53
C PHE A 198 21.76 5.39 -2.08
N LYS A 199 21.29 6.59 -1.74
CA LYS A 199 20.97 6.98 -0.37
C LYS A 199 19.60 6.34 -0.04
N VAL A 200 19.43 5.74 1.14
CA VAL A 200 18.24 4.96 1.49
C VAL A 200 17.52 5.56 2.68
N TYR A 201 16.23 5.80 2.51
CA TYR A 201 15.32 6.28 3.53
C TYR A 201 14.26 5.21 3.87
N VAL A 202 13.88 5.09 5.16
CA VAL A 202 12.94 4.08 5.65
C VAL A 202 11.93 4.63 6.65
N GLY A 203 10.70 4.13 6.61
CA GLY A 203 9.68 4.38 7.63
C GLY A 203 8.90 5.68 7.47
N GLY A 204 8.83 6.25 6.27
CA GLY A 204 7.97 7.41 5.99
C GLY A 204 6.49 7.05 5.81
N GLY A 205 5.63 8.06 5.91
CA GLY A 205 4.21 7.91 5.58
C GLY A 205 3.32 9.07 6.00
N LEU A 206 2.35 9.41 5.16
CA LEU A 206 1.53 10.62 5.26
C LEU A 206 0.13 10.45 5.87
N GLY A 207 -0.29 9.23 6.21
CA GLY A 207 -1.62 9.01 6.83
C GLY A 207 -1.68 9.49 8.29
N PHE A 208 -2.60 8.92 9.07
CA PHE A 208 -2.73 9.24 10.49
C PHE A 208 -1.37 9.23 11.21
N ARG A 209 -1.05 10.32 11.97
CA ARG A 209 0.27 10.57 12.58
C ARG A 209 1.40 10.48 11.53
N PRO A 210 1.48 11.44 10.59
CA PRO A 210 2.49 11.40 9.52
C PRO A 210 3.90 11.48 10.09
N LYS A 211 4.83 10.81 9.41
CA LYS A 211 6.26 10.81 9.73
C LYS A 211 7.07 10.86 8.43
N LEU A 212 8.16 11.61 8.45
CA LEU A 212 9.20 11.51 7.44
C LEU A 212 10.01 10.24 7.66
N ALA A 213 10.58 9.72 6.60
CA ALA A 213 11.47 8.57 6.63
C ALA A 213 12.81 8.93 7.29
N LEU A 214 13.39 7.95 7.99
CA LEU A 214 14.73 8.05 8.56
C LEU A 214 15.78 7.71 7.49
N LEU A 215 16.91 8.37 7.52
CA LEU A 215 18.07 7.98 6.74
C LEU A 215 18.62 6.65 7.29
N LEU A 216 18.58 5.59 6.46
CA LEU A 216 19.06 4.26 6.82
C LEU A 216 20.50 4.04 6.37
N HIS A 217 20.81 4.46 5.13
CA HIS A 217 22.16 4.42 4.54
C HIS A 217 22.46 5.71 3.78
N ASP A 218 23.65 6.24 3.97
CA ASP A 218 24.18 7.33 3.14
C ASP A 218 24.49 6.86 1.72
N PHE A 219 24.87 5.59 1.57
CA PHE A 219 25.18 4.97 0.28
C PHE A 219 25.06 3.45 0.36
N ILE A 220 24.38 2.86 -0.63
CA ILE A 220 24.46 1.43 -0.96
C ILE A 220 24.83 1.29 -2.44
N PRO A 221 25.63 0.27 -2.85
CA PRO A 221 25.85 -0.03 -4.26
C PRO A 221 24.53 -0.36 -5.00
N GLU A 222 24.48 -0.05 -6.28
CA GLU A 222 23.27 -0.24 -7.11
C GLU A 222 22.79 -1.71 -7.18
N ASP A 223 23.71 -2.68 -7.06
CA ASP A 223 23.40 -4.11 -7.07
C ASP A 223 22.78 -4.60 -5.74
N LYS A 224 22.75 -3.79 -4.69
CA LYS A 224 22.21 -4.11 -3.35
C LYS A 224 20.77 -3.62 -3.11
N VAL A 225 20.13 -2.99 -4.09
CA VAL A 225 18.75 -2.46 -3.99
C VAL A 225 17.75 -3.51 -3.50
N HIS A 226 17.75 -4.72 -4.07
CA HIS A 226 16.83 -5.76 -3.66
C HIS A 226 17.18 -6.37 -2.30
N HIS A 227 18.48 -6.52 -1.98
CA HIS A 227 18.92 -6.99 -0.66
C HIS A 227 18.35 -6.10 0.44
N VAL A 228 18.50 -4.78 0.32
CA VAL A 228 17.96 -3.80 1.25
C VAL A 228 16.42 -3.85 1.31
N ALA A 229 15.75 -3.85 0.16
CA ALA A 229 14.29 -3.89 0.10
C ALA A 229 13.74 -5.17 0.74
N ARG A 230 14.41 -6.33 0.51
CA ARG A 230 14.02 -7.61 1.09
C ARG A 230 14.27 -7.67 2.59
N SER A 231 15.42 -7.18 3.08
CA SER A 231 15.70 -7.15 4.52
C SER A 231 14.66 -6.33 5.28
N ILE A 232 14.33 -5.13 4.79
CA ILE A 232 13.29 -4.30 5.41
C ILE A 232 11.92 -4.99 5.35
N LYS A 233 11.58 -5.60 4.21
CA LYS A 233 10.33 -6.35 4.03
C LYS A 233 10.24 -7.51 5.03
N ASN A 234 11.32 -8.27 5.23
CA ASN A 234 11.37 -9.41 6.14
C ASN A 234 11.22 -8.96 7.59
N VAL A 235 11.92 -7.93 8.03
CA VAL A 235 11.75 -7.34 9.37
C VAL A 235 10.30 -6.85 9.56
N PHE A 236 9.74 -6.17 8.57
CA PHE A 236 8.36 -5.71 8.65
C PHE A 236 7.37 -6.86 8.68
N HIS A 237 7.60 -7.92 7.90
CA HIS A 237 6.76 -9.12 7.89
C HIS A 237 6.79 -9.83 9.25
N ALA A 238 7.96 -9.97 9.86
CA ALA A 238 8.15 -10.69 11.13
C ALA A 238 7.61 -9.90 12.34
N HIS A 239 7.87 -8.60 12.41
CA HIS A 239 7.64 -7.80 13.63
C HIS A 239 6.49 -6.81 13.52
N GLY A 240 5.96 -6.53 12.32
CA GLY A 240 4.91 -5.54 12.13
C GLY A 240 3.59 -5.92 12.76
N ASN A 241 2.92 -4.95 13.39
CA ASN A 241 1.63 -5.14 14.06
C ASN A 241 0.53 -5.49 13.05
N ARG A 242 -0.11 -6.66 13.21
CA ARG A 242 -1.22 -7.13 12.36
C ARG A 242 -2.59 -6.97 13.03
N ARG A 243 -2.64 -6.80 14.34
CA ARG A 243 -3.89 -6.74 15.12
C ARG A 243 -4.57 -5.39 15.05
N ASN A 244 -3.78 -4.31 15.09
CA ASN A 244 -4.29 -2.94 15.04
C ASN A 244 -4.00 -2.30 13.67
N THR A 245 -4.96 -2.34 12.75
CA THR A 245 -4.83 -1.81 11.38
C THR A 245 -4.49 -0.31 11.32
N HIS A 246 -4.80 0.45 12.37
CA HIS A 246 -4.41 1.85 12.49
C HIS A 246 -2.95 2.05 12.91
N HIS A 247 -2.32 1.00 13.46
CA HIS A 247 -0.93 1.00 13.97
C HIS A 247 -0.02 -0.01 13.23
N SER A 248 -0.42 -0.49 12.05
CA SER A 248 0.25 -1.57 11.31
C SER A 248 1.26 -1.10 10.27
N ARG A 249 1.49 0.21 10.08
CA ARG A 249 2.47 0.72 9.09
C ARG A 249 3.89 0.59 9.60
N LEU A 250 4.84 0.39 8.67
CA LEU A 250 6.27 0.28 8.98
C LEU A 250 6.78 1.42 9.88
N ARG A 251 6.31 2.66 9.67
CA ARG A 251 6.70 3.79 10.52
C ARG A 251 6.34 3.62 11.99
N PHE A 252 5.24 2.93 12.31
CA PHE A 252 4.88 2.65 13.69
C PHE A 252 5.76 1.56 14.29
N LEU A 253 6.10 0.52 13.50
CA LEU A 253 7.08 -0.48 13.91
C LEU A 253 8.41 0.18 14.30
N ILE A 254 8.90 1.13 13.49
CA ILE A 254 10.18 1.80 13.71
C ILE A 254 10.12 2.78 14.88
N HIS A 255 9.08 3.63 14.95
CA HIS A 255 9.08 4.74 15.91
C HIS A 255 8.38 4.43 17.24
N ASP A 256 7.37 3.55 17.23
CA ASP A 256 6.49 3.34 18.39
C ASP A 256 6.68 1.93 19.01
N ASP A 257 6.85 0.86 18.18
CA ASP A 257 6.88 -0.53 18.67
C ASP A 257 8.31 -0.99 19.04
N LEU A 258 9.28 -0.87 18.13
CA LEU A 258 10.67 -1.29 18.36
C LEU A 258 11.57 -0.16 18.83
N GLY A 259 11.35 1.06 18.36
CA GLY A 259 12.33 2.12 18.37
C GLY A 259 13.35 1.99 17.21
N GLU A 260 14.00 3.11 16.86
CA GLU A 260 14.92 3.18 15.71
C GLU A 260 16.14 2.26 15.88
N GLU A 261 16.72 2.24 17.09
CA GLU A 261 17.94 1.50 17.39
C GLU A 261 17.74 -0.01 17.17
N ARG A 262 16.67 -0.56 17.78
CA ARG A 262 16.35 -1.98 17.65
C ARG A 262 15.89 -2.37 16.25
N PHE A 263 15.21 -1.46 15.53
CA PHE A 263 14.90 -1.70 14.13
C PHE A 263 16.17 -1.82 13.29
N ARG A 264 17.18 -0.96 13.52
CA ARG A 264 18.46 -1.01 12.83
C ARG A 264 19.23 -2.31 13.14
N GLU A 265 19.18 -2.80 14.37
CA GLU A 265 19.76 -4.10 14.75
C GLU A 265 19.15 -5.23 13.92
N TYR A 266 17.82 -5.40 13.95
CA TYR A 266 17.15 -6.46 13.18
C TYR A 266 17.35 -6.32 11.67
N TYR A 267 17.35 -5.10 11.17
CA TYR A 267 17.63 -4.84 9.77
C TYR A 267 19.05 -5.25 9.38
N THR A 268 20.04 -4.90 10.17
CA THR A 268 21.44 -5.22 9.91
C THR A 268 21.67 -6.72 9.96
N GLU A 269 21.14 -7.42 10.97
CA GLU A 269 21.20 -8.88 11.05
C GLU A 269 20.60 -9.54 9.80
N GLU A 270 19.45 -9.07 9.37
CA GLU A 270 18.79 -9.63 8.18
C GLU A 270 19.54 -9.29 6.89
N LEU A 271 20.07 -8.07 6.76
CA LEU A 271 20.88 -7.69 5.61
C LEU A 271 22.17 -8.51 5.53
N ASP A 272 22.90 -8.66 6.63
CA ASP A 272 24.15 -9.43 6.69
C ASP A 272 23.93 -10.88 6.28
N ARG A 273 22.78 -11.47 6.68
CA ARG A 273 22.40 -12.84 6.33
C ARG A 273 22.28 -13.04 4.82
N ILE A 274 21.81 -12.04 4.07
CA ILE A 274 21.52 -12.15 2.64
C ILE A 274 22.46 -11.30 1.77
N TYR A 275 23.39 -10.56 2.34
CA TYR A 275 24.20 -9.56 1.62
C TYR A 275 24.97 -10.13 0.43
N ASN A 276 25.46 -11.37 0.57
CA ASN A 276 26.24 -12.06 -0.45
C ASN A 276 25.39 -13.01 -1.33
N ASP A 277 24.06 -13.00 -1.18
CA ASP A 277 23.19 -13.82 -2.01
C ASP A 277 23.05 -13.23 -3.43
N GLU A 278 23.84 -13.75 -4.37
CA GLU A 278 23.85 -13.33 -5.77
C GLU A 278 22.49 -13.50 -6.46
N SER A 279 21.63 -14.42 -5.98
CA SER A 279 20.29 -14.64 -6.53
C SER A 279 19.35 -13.46 -6.33
N LEU A 280 19.69 -12.57 -5.39
CA LEU A 280 18.94 -11.35 -5.09
C LEU A 280 19.32 -10.15 -5.97
N LYS A 281 20.36 -10.25 -6.79
CA LYS A 281 20.70 -9.18 -7.73
C LYS A 281 19.54 -8.95 -8.72
N LEU A 282 19.23 -7.69 -8.97
CA LEU A 282 18.20 -7.31 -9.93
C LEU A 282 18.71 -7.46 -11.37
N ASP A 283 17.87 -7.98 -12.25
CA ASP A 283 18.09 -7.95 -13.71
C ASP A 283 17.69 -6.54 -14.23
N VAL A 284 18.57 -5.58 -14.05
CA VAL A 284 18.37 -4.19 -14.46
C VAL A 284 18.68 -4.02 -15.93
N LYS A 285 17.68 -3.69 -16.74
CA LYS A 285 17.82 -3.49 -18.19
C LYS A 285 17.76 -2.00 -18.52
N PRO A 286 18.82 -1.43 -19.11
CA PRO A 286 18.79 -0.02 -19.54
C PRO A 286 17.61 0.29 -20.46
N ILE A 287 17.09 1.49 -20.33
CA ILE A 287 16.03 2.01 -21.21
C ILE A 287 16.67 2.91 -22.24
N ASP A 288 16.44 2.61 -23.52
CA ASP A 288 16.92 3.44 -24.63
C ASP A 288 16.02 4.68 -24.77
N ASN A 289 16.53 5.81 -24.31
CA ASN A 289 15.87 7.11 -24.40
C ASN A 289 16.27 7.91 -25.65
N ASP A 290 17.31 7.46 -26.38
CA ASP A 290 17.83 8.13 -27.59
C ASP A 290 17.20 7.58 -28.87
N ARG A 291 16.49 6.47 -28.76
CA ARG A 291 15.94 5.74 -29.91
C ARG A 291 15.17 6.63 -30.89
N ASN A 292 14.44 7.62 -30.39
CA ASN A 292 13.63 8.48 -31.24
C ASN A 292 14.44 9.50 -32.04
N LEU A 293 15.67 9.78 -31.71
CA LEU A 293 16.59 10.59 -32.51
C LEU A 293 16.89 9.93 -33.88
N HIS A 294 17.03 8.61 -33.85
CA HIS A 294 17.41 7.79 -35.00
C HIS A 294 16.23 7.02 -35.61
N ARG A 295 15.05 7.12 -35.02
CA ARG A 295 13.85 6.44 -35.50
C ARG A 295 13.27 7.12 -36.74
N GLN A 296 13.00 6.31 -37.78
CA GLN A 296 12.21 6.80 -38.91
C GLN A 296 10.73 6.93 -38.48
N ILE A 297 10.28 8.15 -38.25
CA ILE A 297 8.89 8.47 -37.88
C ILE A 297 8.13 8.80 -39.16
N LYS A 298 7.12 7.99 -39.49
CA LYS A 298 6.27 8.21 -40.67
C LYS A 298 5.18 9.23 -40.37
N LEU A 299 5.60 10.46 -40.12
CA LEU A 299 4.73 11.60 -39.87
C LEU A 299 5.32 12.82 -40.56
N MET A 300 4.50 13.64 -41.19
CA MET A 300 4.94 14.90 -41.80
C MET A 300 4.99 15.99 -40.72
N PRO A 301 6.15 16.62 -40.48
CA PRO A 301 6.24 17.73 -39.54
C PRO A 301 5.41 18.94 -39.97
N VAL A 302 4.65 19.51 -39.03
CA VAL A 302 3.95 20.80 -39.26
C VAL A 302 4.97 21.93 -39.25
N ARG A 303 5.05 22.66 -40.39
CA ARG A 303 6.04 23.75 -40.60
C ARG A 303 5.45 25.13 -40.39
N GLN A 304 4.13 25.28 -40.62
CA GLN A 304 3.43 26.56 -40.46
C GLN A 304 3.39 27.00 -39.00
N GLU A 305 3.18 28.30 -38.81
CA GLU A 305 2.87 28.82 -37.48
C GLU A 305 1.53 28.25 -36.99
N VAL A 306 1.46 28.01 -35.69
CA VAL A 306 0.27 27.47 -35.04
C VAL A 306 -0.08 28.36 -33.86
N GLU A 307 -1.27 28.90 -33.88
CA GLU A 307 -1.77 29.79 -32.83
C GLU A 307 -1.76 29.13 -31.47
N GLY A 308 -1.18 29.84 -30.46
CA GLY A 308 -1.02 29.40 -29.10
C GLY A 308 0.13 28.41 -28.87
N TYR A 309 0.90 28.06 -29.93
CA TYR A 309 1.99 27.11 -29.80
C TYR A 309 3.12 27.62 -28.89
N GLU A 310 3.54 28.87 -29.01
CA GLU A 310 4.66 29.42 -28.25
C GLU A 310 4.33 29.45 -26.75
N THR A 311 3.15 29.95 -26.37
CA THR A 311 2.68 29.92 -24.96
C THR A 311 2.63 28.49 -24.42
N TRP A 312 2.08 27.56 -25.18
CA TRP A 312 2.05 26.17 -24.81
C TRP A 312 3.47 25.56 -24.65
N HIS A 313 4.36 25.90 -25.58
CA HIS A 313 5.74 25.44 -25.56
C HIS A 313 6.44 25.91 -24.27
N ASP A 314 6.34 27.20 -23.94
CA ASP A 314 6.98 27.78 -22.76
C ASP A 314 6.44 27.19 -21.46
N HIS A 315 5.14 26.84 -21.40
CA HIS A 315 4.48 26.33 -20.20
C HIS A 315 4.62 24.82 -20.00
N HIS A 316 4.68 24.04 -21.08
CA HIS A 316 4.53 22.58 -20.97
C HIS A 316 5.67 21.77 -21.56
N VAL A 317 6.60 22.39 -22.31
CA VAL A 317 7.68 21.68 -22.99
C VAL A 317 9.00 21.91 -22.28
N THR A 318 9.75 20.82 -22.06
CA THR A 318 11.07 20.89 -21.43
C THR A 318 12.05 20.09 -22.27
N ALA A 319 13.22 20.70 -22.56
CA ALA A 319 14.32 20.00 -23.22
C ALA A 319 14.83 18.84 -22.35
N GLN A 320 15.13 17.73 -22.99
CA GLN A 320 15.72 16.57 -22.33
C GLN A 320 17.25 16.65 -22.36
N LYS A 321 17.93 15.82 -21.58
CA LYS A 321 19.40 15.66 -21.68
C LYS A 321 19.83 15.10 -23.03
N GLN A 322 18.95 14.41 -23.75
CA GLN A 322 19.14 13.97 -25.11
C GLN A 322 18.86 15.13 -26.04
N GLU A 323 19.90 15.64 -26.69
CA GLU A 323 19.82 16.78 -27.61
C GLU A 323 18.77 16.55 -28.72
N GLY A 324 17.92 17.53 -28.97
CA GLY A 324 16.85 17.46 -29.97
C GLY A 324 15.64 16.64 -29.56
N LEU A 325 15.57 16.12 -28.30
CA LEU A 325 14.39 15.51 -27.74
C LEU A 325 13.79 16.36 -26.62
N PHE A 326 12.46 16.31 -26.54
CA PHE A 326 11.68 17.11 -25.60
C PHE A 326 10.66 16.24 -24.85
N SER A 327 10.35 16.69 -23.65
CA SER A 327 9.24 16.17 -22.85
C SER A 327 8.11 17.20 -22.79
N VAL A 328 6.87 16.71 -22.61
CA VAL A 328 5.67 17.55 -22.54
C VAL A 328 4.85 17.13 -21.34
N ARG A 329 4.53 18.06 -20.46
CA ARG A 329 3.57 17.86 -19.39
C ARG A 329 2.15 17.99 -19.96
N LEU A 330 1.31 16.98 -19.77
CA LEU A 330 -0.10 17.00 -20.14
C LEU A 330 -0.94 17.08 -18.87
N PRO A 331 -1.38 18.28 -18.47
CA PRO A 331 -2.17 18.46 -17.25
C PRO A 331 -3.58 17.91 -17.44
N LEU A 332 -4.00 17.00 -16.55
CA LEU A 332 -5.31 16.38 -16.57
C LEU A 332 -6.29 17.11 -15.65
N ASN A 333 -7.55 17.19 -16.05
CA ASN A 333 -8.59 17.76 -15.20
C ASN A 333 -8.91 16.79 -14.04
N LEU A 334 -8.48 17.14 -12.82
CA LEU A 334 -8.68 16.34 -11.61
C LEU A 334 -8.05 14.93 -11.70
N GLY A 335 -7.02 14.75 -12.53
CA GLY A 335 -6.38 13.46 -12.78
C GLY A 335 -7.15 12.54 -13.73
N ASP A 336 -8.24 12.98 -14.34
CA ASP A 336 -9.06 12.17 -15.24
C ASP A 336 -8.81 12.50 -16.71
N LEU A 337 -8.98 11.47 -17.54
CA LEU A 337 -9.06 11.60 -18.99
C LEU A 337 -10.13 10.63 -19.53
N ASP A 338 -11.03 11.13 -20.37
CA ASP A 338 -12.06 10.33 -21.03
C ASP A 338 -11.46 9.21 -21.90
N SER A 339 -12.15 8.10 -22.03
CA SER A 339 -11.67 6.93 -22.77
C SER A 339 -11.43 7.21 -24.25
N ASP A 340 -12.26 8.07 -24.88
CA ASP A 340 -12.07 8.45 -26.27
C ASP A 340 -10.84 9.36 -26.43
N ASP A 341 -10.61 10.27 -25.49
CA ASP A 341 -9.42 11.12 -25.45
C ASP A 341 -8.16 10.31 -25.12
N CYS A 342 -8.23 9.32 -24.23
CA CYS A 342 -7.14 8.37 -24.01
C CYS A 342 -6.79 7.61 -25.29
N SER A 343 -7.79 7.17 -26.05
CA SER A 343 -7.60 6.50 -27.33
C SER A 343 -6.99 7.42 -28.40
N ARG A 344 -7.40 8.70 -28.41
CA ARG A 344 -6.78 9.74 -29.28
C ARG A 344 -5.32 9.99 -28.86
N LEU A 345 -5.05 10.16 -27.56
CA LEU A 345 -3.70 10.34 -27.03
C LEU A 345 -2.79 9.17 -27.43
N ALA A 346 -3.26 7.93 -27.25
CA ALA A 346 -2.50 6.76 -27.67
C ALA A 346 -2.17 6.75 -29.18
N LYS A 347 -3.11 7.17 -30.02
CA LYS A 347 -2.88 7.32 -31.47
C LYS A 347 -1.89 8.44 -31.80
N ILE A 348 -1.97 9.59 -31.13
CA ILE A 348 -1.04 10.73 -31.29
C ILE A 348 0.40 10.28 -30.94
N LEU A 349 0.57 9.48 -29.89
CA LEU A 349 1.87 9.07 -29.40
C LEU A 349 2.45 7.81 -30.09
N SER A 350 1.60 6.95 -30.69
CA SER A 350 2.03 5.71 -31.33
C SER A 350 3.15 5.86 -32.37
N PRO A 351 3.22 6.92 -33.21
CA PRO A 351 4.31 7.12 -34.15
C PRO A 351 5.68 7.26 -33.48
N PHE A 352 5.72 7.74 -32.22
CA PHE A 352 6.95 7.95 -31.46
C PHE A 352 7.41 6.69 -30.71
N GLY A 353 6.62 5.62 -30.68
CA GLY A 353 6.98 4.31 -30.13
C GLY A 353 6.42 4.07 -28.75
N GLU A 354 7.08 3.15 -28.01
CA GLU A 354 6.56 2.68 -26.71
C GLU A 354 7.05 3.50 -25.52
N ASN A 355 8.25 4.11 -25.61
CA ASN A 355 8.87 4.85 -24.51
C ASN A 355 8.50 6.34 -24.55
N VAL A 356 7.21 6.66 -24.49
CA VAL A 356 6.72 8.02 -24.74
C VAL A 356 5.77 8.57 -23.68
N LEU A 357 5.37 7.76 -22.67
CA LEU A 357 4.36 8.20 -21.72
C LEU A 357 4.67 7.71 -20.30
N ARG A 358 4.43 8.57 -19.32
CA ARG A 358 4.52 8.28 -17.88
C ARG A 358 3.31 8.81 -17.14
N CYS A 359 2.88 8.07 -16.13
CA CYS A 359 1.96 8.59 -15.12
C CYS A 359 2.75 9.41 -14.09
N GLY A 360 2.32 10.62 -13.79
CA GLY A 360 2.92 11.46 -12.76
C GLY A 360 2.33 11.19 -11.37
N GLN A 361 3.12 11.42 -10.32
CA GLN A 361 2.61 11.47 -8.94
C GLN A 361 1.77 12.74 -8.68
N ASP A 362 1.79 13.68 -9.60
CA ASP A 362 1.00 14.90 -9.68
C ASP A 362 -0.37 14.70 -10.37
N GLN A 363 -0.78 13.44 -10.60
CA GLN A 363 -2.01 13.05 -11.30
C GLN A 363 -2.08 13.53 -12.76
N ASN A 364 -0.94 13.78 -13.40
CA ASN A 364 -0.85 14.17 -14.81
C ASN A 364 -0.19 13.07 -15.65
N PHE A 365 -0.29 13.20 -16.97
CA PHE A 365 0.56 12.46 -17.88
C PHE A 365 1.80 13.29 -18.25
N HIS A 366 2.92 12.60 -18.44
CA HIS A 366 4.17 13.17 -18.92
C HIS A 366 4.58 12.44 -20.19
N ILE A 367 4.55 13.17 -21.31
CA ILE A 367 4.98 12.70 -22.62
C ILE A 367 6.48 12.95 -22.73
N ARG A 368 7.21 12.06 -23.41
CA ARG A 368 8.67 12.15 -23.51
C ARG A 368 9.18 11.63 -24.83
N ASN A 369 10.46 11.93 -25.12
CA ASN A 369 11.17 11.46 -26.31
C ASN A 369 10.51 11.94 -27.62
N ILE A 370 10.02 13.18 -27.64
CA ILE A 370 9.44 13.80 -28.82
C ILE A 370 10.53 14.61 -29.52
N PRO A 371 10.89 14.29 -30.79
CA PRO A 371 11.81 15.12 -31.55
C PRO A 371 11.23 16.52 -31.81
N GLU A 372 12.03 17.55 -31.69
CA GLU A 372 11.65 18.95 -31.80
C GLU A 372 10.72 19.24 -32.98
N LYS A 373 11.10 18.78 -34.18
CA LYS A 373 10.31 18.97 -35.42
C LYS A 373 8.88 18.48 -35.38
N PHE A 374 8.51 17.63 -34.39
CA PHE A 374 7.16 17.09 -34.22
C PHE A 374 6.39 17.69 -33.05
N LEU A 375 6.96 18.66 -32.33
CA LEU A 375 6.25 19.29 -31.20
C LEU A 375 4.96 19.97 -31.65
N LYS A 376 4.94 20.67 -32.80
CA LYS A 376 3.71 21.27 -33.37
C LYS A 376 2.65 20.20 -33.70
N ASN A 377 3.05 19.01 -34.17
CA ASN A 377 2.14 17.89 -34.41
C ASN A 377 1.51 17.40 -33.10
N VAL A 378 2.32 17.26 -32.07
CA VAL A 378 1.87 16.84 -30.73
C VAL A 378 0.91 17.88 -30.16
N TYR A 379 1.26 19.18 -30.16
CA TYR A 379 0.39 20.26 -29.70
C TYR A 379 -0.99 20.25 -30.38
N LEU A 380 -1.04 20.20 -31.72
CA LEU A 380 -2.31 20.14 -32.46
C LEU A 380 -3.14 18.89 -32.13
N GLY A 381 -2.47 17.78 -31.79
CA GLY A 381 -3.13 16.59 -31.33
C GLY A 381 -3.71 16.76 -29.93
N LEU A 382 -2.92 17.28 -28.99
CA LEU A 382 -3.29 17.47 -27.60
C LEU A 382 -4.39 18.53 -27.42
N LYS A 383 -4.39 19.59 -28.22
CA LYS A 383 -5.43 20.63 -28.21
C LYS A 383 -6.85 20.10 -28.49
N ARG A 384 -6.96 18.88 -29.07
CA ARG A 384 -8.25 18.21 -29.32
C ARG A 384 -8.75 17.36 -28.15
N LEU A 385 -8.00 17.31 -27.06
CA LEU A 385 -8.33 16.55 -25.87
C LEU A 385 -8.93 17.47 -24.79
N HIS A 386 -9.85 16.95 -24.00
CA HIS A 386 -10.44 17.67 -22.87
C HIS A 386 -9.50 17.64 -21.65
N THR A 387 -8.44 18.45 -21.72
CA THR A 387 -7.41 18.58 -20.68
C THR A 387 -7.27 20.03 -20.21
N LEU A 388 -6.35 20.31 -19.31
CA LEU A 388 -6.06 21.65 -18.82
C LEU A 388 -4.92 22.33 -19.62
N ILE A 389 -4.66 21.89 -20.85
CA ILE A 389 -3.50 22.33 -21.64
C ILE A 389 -3.55 23.83 -21.97
N ASP A 390 -4.73 24.41 -22.08
CA ASP A 390 -4.97 25.84 -22.32
C ASP A 390 -5.29 26.62 -21.02
N SER A 391 -5.08 25.98 -19.85
CA SER A 391 -5.32 26.59 -18.53
C SER A 391 -4.00 27.01 -17.88
N PRO A 392 -4.01 27.92 -16.88
CA PRO A 392 -2.83 28.24 -16.09
C PRO A 392 -2.13 26.98 -15.54
N ILE A 393 -0.79 26.96 -15.54
CA ILE A 393 0.04 25.83 -15.10
C ILE A 393 -0.37 25.35 -13.70
N MET A 394 -0.65 26.30 -12.80
CA MET A 394 -1.06 26.04 -11.43
C MET A 394 -2.28 25.10 -11.33
N TYR A 395 -3.24 25.16 -12.28
CA TYR A 395 -4.43 24.30 -12.23
C TYR A 395 -4.06 22.81 -12.32
N GLY A 396 -3.07 22.46 -13.13
CA GLY A 396 -2.53 21.09 -13.18
C GLY A 396 -1.69 20.68 -11.95
N ARG A 397 -1.46 21.60 -10.99
CA ARG A 397 -0.76 21.34 -9.71
C ARG A 397 -1.72 21.28 -8.52
N ILE A 398 -3.04 21.39 -8.78
CA ILE A 398 -4.05 21.14 -7.75
C ILE A 398 -4.43 19.67 -7.79
N VAL A 399 -4.11 18.94 -6.72
CA VAL A 399 -4.23 17.49 -6.61
C VAL A 399 -5.36 17.14 -5.65
N PRO A 400 -6.59 16.80 -6.12
CA PRO A 400 -7.65 16.30 -5.28
C PRO A 400 -7.66 14.77 -5.21
N CYS A 401 -8.05 14.19 -4.10
CA CYS A 401 -8.39 12.76 -4.07
C CYS A 401 -9.86 12.54 -4.49
N MET A 402 -10.24 11.27 -4.74
CA MET A 402 -11.62 10.90 -5.09
C MET A 402 -12.66 11.29 -4.02
N GLY A 403 -12.25 11.33 -2.75
CA GLY A 403 -13.13 11.72 -1.64
C GLY A 403 -14.42 10.91 -1.55
N ALA A 404 -15.44 11.52 -0.95
CA ALA A 404 -16.73 10.87 -0.68
C ALA A 404 -17.55 10.54 -1.94
N GLN A 405 -17.12 10.93 -3.14
CA GLN A 405 -17.80 10.56 -4.38
C GLN A 405 -17.78 9.04 -4.64
N THR A 406 -16.66 8.39 -4.36
CA THR A 406 -16.50 6.94 -4.58
C THR A 406 -15.88 6.23 -3.38
N CYS A 407 -15.11 6.93 -2.54
CA CYS A 407 -14.39 6.33 -1.41
C CYS A 407 -15.32 6.18 -0.19
N GLN A 408 -15.42 4.97 0.36
CA GLN A 408 -16.21 4.67 1.57
C GLN A 408 -15.75 5.46 2.81
N LEU A 409 -14.45 5.79 2.90
CA LEU A 409 -13.85 6.56 4.00
C LEU A 409 -13.87 8.07 3.79
N GLY A 410 -14.25 8.53 2.60
CA GLY A 410 -14.29 9.96 2.29
C GLY A 410 -15.24 10.71 3.22
N ILE A 411 -14.78 11.83 3.77
CA ILE A 411 -15.63 12.75 4.54
C ILE A 411 -16.20 13.80 3.60
N ASN A 412 -15.31 14.49 2.87
CA ASN A 412 -15.65 15.58 1.96
C ASN A 412 -15.53 15.17 0.48
N TYR A 413 -15.96 16.06 -0.40
CA TYR A 413 -15.92 15.96 -1.87
C TYR A 413 -14.82 16.86 -2.47
N PRO A 414 -13.52 16.47 -2.45
CA PRO A 414 -12.42 17.31 -2.91
C PRO A 414 -12.50 17.70 -4.39
N ARG A 415 -12.97 16.79 -5.24
CA ARG A 415 -13.07 17.03 -6.69
C ARG A 415 -14.07 18.12 -7.06
N PRO A 416 -15.33 18.07 -6.62
CA PRO A 416 -16.27 19.19 -6.80
C PRO A 416 -15.78 20.50 -6.15
N ALA A 417 -15.11 20.40 -4.98
CA ALA A 417 -14.50 21.58 -4.36
C ALA A 417 -13.41 22.18 -5.26
N THR A 418 -12.57 21.34 -5.89
CA THR A 418 -11.54 21.81 -6.84
C THR A 418 -12.16 22.44 -8.09
N THR A 419 -13.27 21.87 -8.62
CA THR A 419 -14.00 22.51 -9.71
C THR A 419 -14.49 23.91 -9.32
N ALA A 420 -15.04 24.06 -8.10
CA ALA A 420 -15.47 25.37 -7.59
C ALA A 420 -14.30 26.34 -7.38
N ILE A 421 -13.11 25.82 -7.01
CA ILE A 421 -11.88 26.64 -6.96
C ILE A 421 -11.53 27.15 -8.36
N PHE A 422 -11.49 26.30 -9.39
CA PHE A 422 -11.22 26.74 -10.77
C PHE A 422 -12.22 27.77 -11.26
N GLU A 423 -13.51 27.57 -11.00
CA GLU A 423 -14.57 28.53 -11.38
C GLU A 423 -14.42 29.87 -10.66
N HIS A 424 -13.99 29.88 -9.42
CA HIS A 424 -13.75 31.09 -8.65
C HIS A 424 -12.50 31.82 -9.12
N LEU A 425 -11.38 31.12 -9.30
CA LEU A 425 -10.12 31.69 -9.74
C LEU A 425 -10.19 32.33 -11.15
N ARG A 426 -11.02 31.77 -12.06
CA ARG A 426 -11.27 32.38 -13.39
C ARG A 426 -11.95 33.74 -13.36
N LYS A 427 -12.54 34.15 -12.24
CA LYS A 427 -13.31 35.38 -12.07
C LYS A 427 -12.56 36.49 -11.36
N ILE A 428 -11.35 36.23 -10.93
CA ILE A 428 -10.52 37.16 -10.17
C ILE A 428 -9.23 37.46 -10.95
N ASP A 429 -8.69 38.65 -10.69
CA ASP A 429 -7.47 39.12 -11.33
C ASP A 429 -6.24 38.63 -10.54
N LEU A 430 -5.68 37.50 -10.96
CA LEU A 430 -4.44 36.93 -10.45
C LEU A 430 -3.46 36.72 -11.60
N ASP A 431 -2.21 37.02 -11.37
CA ASP A 431 -1.12 36.66 -12.27
C ASP A 431 -0.71 35.22 -12.03
N PHE A 432 -1.22 34.32 -12.86
CA PHE A 432 -0.99 32.89 -12.72
C PHE A 432 0.43 32.47 -13.14
N ASP A 433 1.17 33.28 -13.88
CA ASP A 433 2.55 33.00 -14.24
C ASP A 433 3.46 33.16 -13.01
N ILE A 434 3.19 34.19 -12.17
CA ILE A 434 3.85 34.33 -10.86
C ILE A 434 3.53 33.16 -9.91
N LEU A 435 2.35 32.54 -10.04
CA LEU A 435 1.83 31.49 -9.17
C LEU A 435 2.05 30.07 -9.74
N GLU A 436 2.79 29.91 -10.82
CA GLU A 436 2.91 28.61 -11.51
C GLU A 436 3.51 27.49 -10.67
N ASP A 437 4.36 27.82 -9.70
CA ASP A 437 5.09 26.86 -8.84
C ASP A 437 4.26 26.26 -7.71
N ILE A 438 3.15 26.88 -7.31
CA ILE A 438 2.39 26.48 -6.13
C ILE A 438 1.66 25.15 -6.31
N ARG A 439 1.75 24.28 -5.29
CA ARG A 439 1.11 22.97 -5.24
C ARG A 439 0.01 22.97 -4.18
N ILE A 440 -1.21 22.65 -4.57
CA ILE A 440 -2.36 22.60 -3.67
C ILE A 440 -2.90 21.17 -3.60
N HIS A 441 -2.89 20.56 -2.42
CA HIS A 441 -3.26 19.18 -2.23
C HIS A 441 -4.50 19.05 -1.36
N ILE A 442 -5.59 18.42 -1.88
CA ILE A 442 -6.89 18.37 -1.22
C ILE A 442 -7.34 16.92 -1.00
N SER A 443 -7.32 16.46 0.25
CA SER A 443 -7.80 15.13 0.63
C SER A 443 -9.18 15.18 1.27
N GLY A 444 -10.08 14.24 0.94
CA GLY A 444 -11.41 14.17 1.53
C GLY A 444 -11.44 13.66 2.98
N CYS A 445 -10.32 13.22 3.54
CA CYS A 445 -10.19 12.73 4.91
C CYS A 445 -8.71 12.67 5.34
N PRO A 446 -8.38 12.35 6.63
CA PRO A 446 -7.00 12.30 7.12
C PRO A 446 -6.08 11.24 6.50
N ASN A 447 -6.57 10.35 5.62
CA ASN A 447 -5.76 9.28 5.02
C ASN A 447 -4.72 9.77 3.99
N ALA A 448 -4.68 11.05 3.67
CA ALA A 448 -3.69 11.71 2.82
C ALA A 448 -3.52 11.08 1.42
N CYS A 449 -4.63 10.70 0.77
CA CYS A 449 -4.56 10.12 -0.58
C CYS A 449 -4.09 11.14 -1.64
N ALA A 450 -4.35 12.44 -1.43
CA ALA A 450 -3.80 13.53 -2.23
C ALA A 450 -2.46 14.06 -1.69
N ASN A 451 -1.84 13.39 -0.71
CA ASN A 451 -0.56 13.80 -0.12
C ASN A 451 -0.57 15.23 0.50
N HIS A 452 -1.65 15.65 1.16
CA HIS A 452 -1.85 17.01 1.66
C HIS A 452 -0.77 17.53 2.63
N TRP A 453 0.03 16.65 3.24
CA TRP A 453 1.14 17.02 4.13
C TRP A 453 2.38 17.55 3.39
N ILE A 454 2.43 17.38 2.05
CA ILE A 454 3.58 17.80 1.22
C ILE A 454 3.21 18.82 0.14
N GLY A 455 1.97 19.30 0.10
CA GLY A 455 1.58 20.45 -0.71
C GLY A 455 2.06 21.77 -0.06
N ASP A 456 2.29 22.78 -0.86
CA ASP A 456 2.58 24.13 -0.37
C ASP A 456 1.38 24.64 0.44
N LEU A 457 0.15 24.38 -0.07
CA LEU A 457 -1.10 24.41 0.68
C LEU A 457 -1.71 23.01 0.70
N GLY A 458 -2.02 22.51 1.89
CA GLY A 458 -2.64 21.23 2.11
C GLY A 458 -4.00 21.33 2.79
N PHE A 459 -4.94 20.49 2.35
CA PHE A 459 -6.28 20.44 2.92
C PHE A 459 -6.71 19.00 3.17
N PHE A 460 -7.36 18.74 4.31
CA PHE A 460 -8.00 17.44 4.54
C PHE A 460 -9.32 17.56 5.26
N GLY A 461 -10.30 16.77 4.78
CA GLY A 461 -11.66 16.77 5.27
C GLY A 461 -11.79 16.35 6.73
N LYS A 462 -12.61 17.10 7.47
CA LYS A 462 -12.96 16.83 8.85
C LYS A 462 -14.40 17.25 9.14
N VAL A 463 -15.11 16.45 9.92
CA VAL A 463 -16.44 16.79 10.42
C VAL A 463 -16.32 17.75 11.59
N ARG A 464 -17.05 18.85 11.57
CA ARG A 464 -17.30 19.74 12.71
C ARG A 464 -18.80 19.85 12.96
N ARG A 465 -19.18 20.51 14.03
CA ARG A 465 -20.58 20.69 14.37
C ARG A 465 -20.89 22.14 14.71
N VAL A 466 -22.01 22.62 14.22
CA VAL A 466 -22.63 23.89 14.62
C VAL A 466 -24.01 23.55 15.16
N GLU A 467 -24.31 23.96 16.38
CA GLU A 467 -25.57 23.63 17.08
C GLU A 467 -25.95 22.15 17.01
N GLY A 468 -24.94 21.27 17.20
CA GLY A 468 -25.10 19.81 17.14
C GLY A 468 -25.19 19.21 15.73
N ARG A 469 -25.37 20.01 14.65
CA ARG A 469 -25.45 19.55 13.26
C ARG A 469 -24.07 19.40 12.62
N PRO A 470 -23.78 18.31 11.91
CA PRO A 470 -22.50 18.14 11.24
C PRO A 470 -22.38 19.05 10.02
N ILE A 471 -21.19 19.61 9.82
CA ILE A 471 -20.82 20.45 8.68
C ILE A 471 -19.53 19.96 8.02
N PRO A 472 -19.38 20.11 6.69
CA PRO A 472 -18.18 19.74 5.97
C PRO A 472 -17.11 20.81 6.11
N THR A 473 -15.94 20.46 6.60
CA THR A 473 -14.81 21.38 6.77
C THR A 473 -13.50 20.75 6.30
N TYR A 474 -12.52 21.60 5.99
CA TYR A 474 -11.15 21.19 5.72
C TYR A 474 -10.20 21.77 6.76
N ASN A 475 -9.33 20.97 7.34
CA ASN A 475 -8.16 21.46 8.05
C ASN A 475 -7.17 22.03 7.05
N VAL A 476 -6.50 23.10 7.42
CA VAL A 476 -5.56 23.87 6.58
C VAL A 476 -4.14 23.65 7.06
N LEU A 477 -3.28 23.26 6.11
CA LEU A 477 -1.84 23.10 6.31
C LEU A 477 -1.09 23.96 5.29
N GLY A 478 0.16 24.28 5.61
CA GLY A 478 1.02 24.97 4.66
C GLY A 478 2.51 24.85 5.00
N GLY A 479 3.36 25.32 4.08
CA GLY A 479 4.78 25.42 4.29
C GLY A 479 5.57 24.12 4.22
N ALA A 480 5.06 23.10 3.52
CA ALA A 480 5.81 21.88 3.30
C ALA A 480 7.03 22.10 2.38
N LYS A 481 8.10 21.36 2.65
CA LYS A 481 9.31 21.31 1.82
C LYS A 481 9.75 19.85 1.70
N ILE A 482 9.93 19.36 0.49
CA ILE A 482 10.49 18.03 0.25
C ILE A 482 11.82 18.20 -0.47
N LYS A 483 12.89 17.96 0.25
CA LYS A 483 14.27 17.94 -0.23
C LYS A 483 15.05 16.85 0.48
N THR A 484 16.12 16.39 -0.13
CA THR A 484 17.04 15.45 0.50
C THR A 484 17.62 16.08 1.78
N ASP A 485 17.55 15.35 2.88
CA ASP A 485 18.03 15.74 4.23
C ASP A 485 17.36 16.98 4.89
N GLU A 486 16.49 17.71 4.17
CA GLU A 486 15.83 18.94 4.66
C GLU A 486 14.31 18.90 4.52
N SER A 487 13.73 17.71 4.43
CA SER A 487 12.28 17.60 4.27
C SER A 487 11.52 18.04 5.51
N GLN A 488 10.44 18.78 5.29
CA GLN A 488 9.51 19.24 6.32
C GLN A 488 8.07 19.03 5.87
N LEU A 489 7.25 18.45 6.74
CA LEU A 489 5.81 18.33 6.50
C LEU A 489 5.12 19.66 6.75
N GLY A 490 4.01 19.88 6.04
CA GLY A 490 3.17 21.06 6.25
C GLY A 490 2.65 21.19 7.69
N GLU A 491 2.54 22.42 8.16
CA GLU A 491 2.05 22.72 9.49
C GLU A 491 0.56 23.05 9.50
N GLN A 492 -0.21 22.45 10.41
CA GLN A 492 -1.63 22.73 10.53
C GLN A 492 -1.84 24.06 11.28
N VAL A 493 -2.54 25.01 10.67
CA VAL A 493 -2.77 26.36 11.20
C VAL A 493 -4.22 26.69 11.52
N GLY A 494 -5.17 25.94 10.96
CA GLY A 494 -6.58 26.21 11.19
C GLY A 494 -7.49 25.26 10.41
N TRP A 495 -8.69 25.76 10.10
CA TRP A 495 -9.65 25.07 9.26
C TRP A 495 -10.55 26.09 8.55
N VAL A 496 -11.15 25.65 7.46
CA VAL A 496 -12.08 26.42 6.64
C VAL A 496 -13.31 25.57 6.31
N HIS A 497 -14.47 26.20 6.20
CA HIS A 497 -15.67 25.51 5.72
C HIS A 497 -15.52 25.14 4.24
N SER A 498 -16.06 23.98 3.81
CA SER A 498 -15.95 23.50 2.43
C SER A 498 -16.41 24.55 1.42
N ARG A 499 -17.56 25.19 1.65
CA ARG A 499 -18.13 26.23 0.80
C ARG A 499 -17.22 27.44 0.59
N ASP A 500 -16.45 27.80 1.61
CA ASP A 500 -15.56 28.96 1.58
C ASP A 500 -14.17 28.66 1.02
N LEU A 501 -13.85 27.39 0.78
CA LEU A 501 -12.53 26.96 0.32
C LEU A 501 -12.07 27.71 -0.95
N PRO A 502 -12.90 27.98 -2.00
CA PRO A 502 -12.49 28.74 -3.16
C PRO A 502 -12.04 30.17 -2.83
N ARG A 503 -12.82 30.89 -2.01
CA ARG A 503 -12.49 32.25 -1.59
C ARG A 503 -11.24 32.30 -0.70
N PHE A 504 -11.14 31.35 0.21
CA PHE A 504 -9.97 31.22 1.10
C PHE A 504 -8.67 31.04 0.31
N ILE A 505 -8.67 30.11 -0.65
CA ILE A 505 -7.50 29.87 -1.52
C ILE A 505 -7.16 31.12 -2.31
N ALA A 506 -8.14 31.78 -2.91
CA ALA A 506 -7.95 33.02 -3.67
C ALA A 506 -7.25 34.12 -2.83
N GLU A 507 -7.68 34.34 -1.58
CA GLU A 507 -7.09 35.33 -0.68
C GLU A 507 -5.63 34.96 -0.27
N VAL A 508 -5.36 33.67 -0.08
CA VAL A 508 -3.99 33.20 0.21
C VAL A 508 -3.10 33.39 -1.02
N LEU A 509 -3.58 33.07 -2.22
CA LEU A 509 -2.84 33.24 -3.48
C LEU A 509 -2.55 34.71 -3.76
N GLN A 510 -3.53 35.61 -3.58
CA GLN A 510 -3.33 37.04 -3.75
C GLN A 510 -2.21 37.54 -2.80
N LYS A 511 -2.22 37.11 -1.56
CA LYS A 511 -1.22 37.52 -0.57
C LYS A 511 0.16 36.96 -0.89
N TYR A 512 0.24 35.75 -1.42
CA TYR A 512 1.49 35.15 -1.88
C TYR A 512 2.02 35.86 -3.12
N GLN A 513 1.19 36.18 -4.11
CA GLN A 513 1.53 36.99 -5.28
C GLN A 513 2.09 38.36 -4.84
N ASP A 514 1.40 39.07 -3.94
CA ASP A 514 1.87 40.34 -3.39
C ASP A 514 3.24 40.24 -2.73
N TYR A 515 3.52 39.11 -2.08
CA TYR A 515 4.80 38.86 -1.45
C TYR A 515 5.90 38.60 -2.50
N LYS A 516 5.65 37.73 -3.49
CA LYS A 516 6.59 37.43 -4.58
C LYS A 516 6.96 38.71 -5.36
N THR A 517 5.98 39.56 -5.66
CA THR A 517 6.19 40.81 -6.41
C THR A 517 7.02 41.85 -5.64
N LYS A 518 6.98 41.82 -4.30
CA LYS A 518 7.69 42.79 -3.44
C LYS A 518 9.04 42.29 -2.92
N THR A 519 9.37 41.04 -3.17
CA THR A 519 10.57 40.40 -2.61
C THR A 519 11.54 40.03 -3.73
N ASP A 520 12.76 40.54 -3.67
CA ASP A 520 13.80 40.21 -4.63
C ASP A 520 14.28 38.74 -4.50
N GLY A 521 14.65 38.14 -5.62
CA GLY A 521 15.22 36.80 -5.74
C GLY A 521 14.17 35.69 -5.87
N ASP A 522 14.64 34.45 -5.88
CA ASP A 522 13.79 33.26 -6.00
C ASP A 522 13.01 33.03 -4.68
N VAL A 523 11.70 33.18 -4.77
CA VAL A 523 10.78 33.10 -3.63
C VAL A 523 9.80 31.97 -3.85
N ASP A 524 9.98 30.85 -3.11
CA ASP A 524 9.02 29.77 -3.04
C ASP A 524 7.97 29.99 -1.92
N PHE A 525 6.91 29.18 -1.94
CA PHE A 525 5.86 29.27 -0.93
C PHE A 525 6.35 28.92 0.49
N HIS A 526 7.35 28.05 0.63
CA HIS A 526 7.96 27.72 1.91
C HIS A 526 8.62 28.95 2.57
N ARG A 527 9.38 29.74 1.77
CA ARG A 527 9.97 31.01 2.25
C ARG A 527 8.88 32.00 2.65
N TYR A 528 7.84 32.19 1.82
CA TYR A 528 6.68 33.03 2.17
C TYR A 528 6.02 32.57 3.48
N TRP A 529 5.80 31.26 3.64
CA TRP A 529 5.17 30.71 4.82
C TRP A 529 5.89 31.09 6.12
N HIS A 530 7.21 30.97 6.14
CA HIS A 530 8.04 31.30 7.32
C HIS A 530 8.34 32.81 7.46
N SER A 531 7.98 33.64 6.47
CA SER A 531 8.13 35.10 6.49
C SER A 531 6.84 35.85 6.86
N GLY A 532 5.92 35.20 7.60
CA GLY A 532 4.64 35.76 8.04
C GLY A 532 3.40 35.18 7.34
N GLY A 533 3.58 34.35 6.31
CA GLY A 533 2.47 33.68 5.63
C GLY A 533 1.69 32.76 6.55
N LYS A 534 2.35 32.03 7.45
CA LYS A 534 1.73 31.15 8.46
C LYS A 534 0.79 31.92 9.38
N GLU A 535 1.25 33.05 9.93
CA GLU A 535 0.46 33.90 10.81
C GLU A 535 -0.73 34.50 10.08
N TYR A 536 -0.52 34.96 8.84
CA TYR A 536 -1.61 35.49 8.01
C TYR A 536 -2.69 34.45 7.76
N VAL A 537 -2.32 33.26 7.26
CA VAL A 537 -3.26 32.17 6.98
C VAL A 537 -3.98 31.69 8.25
N GLY A 538 -3.25 31.58 9.36
CA GLY A 538 -3.84 31.23 10.67
C GLY A 538 -4.84 32.26 11.17
N LYS A 539 -4.55 33.56 11.00
CA LYS A 539 -5.47 34.67 11.32
C LYS A 539 -6.69 34.63 10.40
N LEU A 540 -6.49 34.42 9.10
CA LEU A 540 -7.57 34.34 8.13
C LEU A 540 -8.57 33.21 8.47
N CYS A 541 -8.08 32.03 8.85
CA CYS A 541 -8.91 30.94 9.36
C CYS A 541 -9.77 31.37 10.55
N LYS A 542 -9.17 32.05 11.55
CA LYS A 542 -9.86 32.37 12.83
C LYS A 542 -10.83 33.52 12.72
N SER A 543 -10.47 34.59 11.99
CA SER A 543 -11.24 35.83 11.99
C SER A 543 -12.37 35.88 10.97
N ARG A 544 -12.30 35.09 9.89
CA ARG A 544 -13.23 35.25 8.78
C ARG A 544 -13.88 33.96 8.31
N PHE A 545 -13.16 32.86 8.25
CA PHE A 545 -13.64 31.63 7.65
C PHE A 545 -14.10 30.56 8.64
N ASN A 546 -14.13 30.87 9.94
CA ASN A 546 -14.68 29.99 10.98
C ASN A 546 -16.06 30.48 11.50
N GLN A 547 -16.60 31.56 10.96
CA GLN A 547 -17.91 32.08 11.32
C GLN A 547 -18.97 31.44 10.44
N ILE A 548 -19.55 30.35 10.92
CA ILE A 548 -20.52 29.56 10.16
C ILE A 548 -21.93 29.95 10.60
N PRO A 549 -22.81 30.38 9.65
CA PRO A 549 -24.22 30.67 9.95
C PRO A 549 -24.98 29.44 10.41
N THR A 550 -26.07 29.62 11.15
CA THR A 550 -26.98 28.54 11.46
C THR A 550 -27.70 28.04 10.19
N ILE A 551 -28.27 26.85 10.21
CA ILE A 551 -28.94 26.28 9.03
C ILE A 551 -30.13 27.11 8.60
N GLU A 552 -30.77 27.79 9.55
CA GLU A 552 -31.92 28.71 9.29
C GLU A 552 -31.46 29.98 8.59
N THR A 553 -30.22 30.44 8.85
CA THR A 553 -29.64 31.66 8.23
C THR A 553 -29.09 31.39 6.85
N ASP A 554 -28.31 30.30 6.67
CA ASP A 554 -27.81 29.86 5.36
C ASP A 554 -27.67 28.35 5.30
N ARG A 555 -28.70 27.70 4.74
CA ARG A 555 -28.74 26.25 4.57
C ARG A 555 -27.59 25.70 3.74
N ASN A 556 -27.00 26.49 2.83
CA ASN A 556 -25.96 26.04 1.92
C ASN A 556 -24.65 25.66 2.63
N TYR A 557 -24.40 26.19 3.83
CA TYR A 557 -23.26 25.76 4.65
C TYR A 557 -23.38 24.35 5.21
N TYR A 558 -24.53 23.71 5.05
CA TYR A 558 -24.76 22.34 5.50
C TYR A 558 -24.71 21.33 4.35
N PHE A 559 -24.27 21.76 3.16
CA PHE A 559 -23.98 20.92 2.00
C PHE A 559 -22.48 20.99 1.68
N ASP A 560 -21.92 19.89 1.22
CA ASP A 560 -20.60 19.91 0.61
C ASP A 560 -20.70 20.29 -0.89
N HIS A 561 -19.59 20.66 -1.51
CA HIS A 561 -19.56 20.93 -2.95
C HIS A 561 -20.05 19.70 -3.74
N GLY A 562 -21.01 19.93 -4.66
CA GLY A 562 -21.57 18.88 -5.51
C GLY A 562 -22.45 17.86 -4.79
N ALA A 563 -22.72 18.05 -3.48
CA ALA A 563 -23.69 17.22 -2.75
C ALA A 563 -25.12 17.65 -3.01
N THR A 564 -26.03 16.68 -3.18
CA THR A 564 -27.48 16.91 -3.33
C THR A 564 -28.25 16.84 -2.00
N GLU A 565 -27.60 16.33 -0.96
CA GLU A 565 -28.15 16.13 0.37
C GLU A 565 -27.37 16.91 1.43
N VAL A 566 -28.04 17.21 2.55
CA VAL A 566 -27.41 17.79 3.73
C VAL A 566 -26.29 16.88 4.22
N PHE A 567 -25.18 17.49 4.57
CA PHE A 567 -23.99 16.76 5.03
C PHE A 567 -24.31 15.85 6.23
N SER A 568 -23.94 14.58 6.12
CA SER A 568 -24.24 13.56 7.12
C SER A 568 -23.04 12.63 7.32
N THR A 569 -22.85 12.21 8.56
CA THR A 569 -21.82 11.21 8.92
C THR A 569 -22.33 9.76 8.84
N LYS A 570 -23.63 9.55 8.58
CA LYS A 570 -24.28 8.23 8.55
C LYS A 570 -23.68 7.29 7.52
N ASN A 571 -23.20 7.83 6.41
CA ASN A 571 -22.64 7.06 5.30
C ASN A 571 -21.09 6.93 5.35
N ILE A 572 -20.46 7.39 6.43
CA ILE A 572 -19.02 7.18 6.65
C ILE A 572 -18.85 5.80 7.27
N VAL A 573 -18.42 4.83 6.50
CA VAL A 573 -18.17 3.46 6.96
C VAL A 573 -16.86 3.44 7.75
N GLY A 574 -16.91 2.94 9.00
CA GLY A 574 -15.73 2.93 9.89
C GLY A 574 -14.60 1.98 9.47
N GLU A 575 -14.86 1.03 8.55
CA GLU A 575 -13.88 0.04 8.11
C GLU A 575 -13.35 0.36 6.70
N ALA A 576 -12.03 0.55 6.62
CA ALA A 576 -11.39 0.85 5.35
C ALA A 576 -11.26 -0.40 4.48
N GLU A 577 -11.75 -0.38 3.25
CA GLU A 577 -11.49 -1.40 2.23
C GLU A 577 -9.98 -1.73 2.12
N CYS A 578 -9.13 -0.72 2.22
CA CYS A 578 -7.67 -0.89 2.14
C CYS A 578 -7.03 -1.53 3.36
N SER A 579 -7.79 -1.88 4.40
CA SER A 579 -7.31 -2.58 5.61
C SER A 579 -7.70 -4.04 5.65
N ALA A 580 -8.41 -4.56 4.64
CA ALA A 580 -8.85 -5.95 4.61
C ALA A 580 -7.66 -6.91 4.65
N GLY A 581 -7.65 -7.82 5.61
CA GLY A 581 -6.63 -8.82 5.83
C GLY A 581 -7.18 -10.02 6.61
N ILE A 582 -6.33 -11.02 6.85
CA ILE A 582 -6.69 -12.27 7.56
C ILE A 582 -7.29 -11.98 8.94
N TYR A 583 -6.74 -11.00 9.66
CA TYR A 583 -7.26 -10.61 10.97
C TYR A 583 -8.67 -9.98 10.93
N ASP A 584 -9.09 -9.39 9.82
CA ASP A 584 -10.48 -8.90 9.69
C ASP A 584 -11.47 -10.07 9.60
N MET A 585 -11.06 -11.20 9.01
CA MET A 585 -11.86 -12.42 8.97
C MET A 585 -12.05 -12.99 10.38
N ILE A 586 -10.98 -13.10 11.15
CA ILE A 586 -11.02 -13.54 12.56
C ILE A 586 -11.90 -12.59 13.38
N ASN A 587 -11.74 -11.27 13.21
CA ASN A 587 -12.49 -10.27 13.97
C ASN A 587 -14.00 -10.28 13.69
N VAL A 588 -14.46 -10.74 12.52
CA VAL A 588 -15.90 -10.91 12.23
C VAL A 588 -16.51 -11.94 13.18
N ASP A 589 -15.86 -13.10 13.30
CA ASP A 589 -16.34 -14.17 14.16
C ASP A 589 -16.17 -13.81 15.65
N ASP A 590 -15.08 -13.20 16.06
CA ASP A 590 -14.87 -12.69 17.41
C ASP A 590 -15.98 -11.70 17.84
N LYS A 591 -16.33 -10.76 16.94
CA LYS A 591 -17.44 -9.81 17.17
C LYS A 591 -18.80 -10.55 17.25
N ALA A 592 -19.04 -11.55 16.39
CA ALA A 592 -20.26 -12.33 16.41
C ALA A 592 -20.39 -13.12 17.72
N ILE A 593 -19.33 -13.80 18.15
CA ILE A 593 -19.28 -14.51 19.43
C ILE A 593 -19.58 -13.55 20.59
N LYS A 594 -18.87 -12.42 20.69
CA LYS A 594 -19.06 -11.43 21.77
C LYS A 594 -20.47 -10.82 21.80
N LYS A 595 -21.04 -10.54 20.61
CA LYS A 595 -22.41 -10.05 20.47
C LYS A 595 -23.41 -11.07 21.01
N ASN A 596 -23.29 -12.31 20.54
CA ASN A 596 -24.21 -13.38 20.89
C ASN A 596 -24.09 -13.79 22.36
N LEU A 597 -22.88 -13.79 22.94
CA LEU A 597 -22.67 -13.98 24.38
C LEU A 597 -23.37 -12.90 25.25
N LYS A 598 -23.44 -11.65 24.80
CA LYS A 598 -24.19 -10.60 25.48
C LYS A 598 -25.71 -10.82 25.38
N VAL A 599 -26.16 -11.25 24.20
CA VAL A 599 -27.58 -11.47 23.92
C VAL A 599 -28.13 -12.67 24.70
N ILE A 600 -27.35 -13.70 24.89
CA ILE A 600 -27.75 -14.90 25.70
C ILE A 600 -28.31 -14.49 27.07
N GLY A 601 -27.73 -13.50 27.76
CA GLY A 601 -28.21 -12.99 29.02
C GLY A 601 -29.63 -12.40 28.99
N LEU A 602 -30.08 -11.95 27.81
CA LEU A 602 -31.42 -11.36 27.61
C LEU A 602 -32.51 -12.42 27.34
N TYR A 603 -32.13 -13.65 26.95
CA TYR A 603 -33.10 -14.71 26.62
C TYR A 603 -33.70 -15.40 27.87
N GLU A 604 -33.17 -15.15 29.07
CA GLU A 604 -33.76 -15.61 30.33
C GLU A 604 -35.15 -14.98 30.55
N GLU A 605 -35.54 -13.97 29.79
CA GLU A 605 -36.83 -13.29 29.79
C GLU A 605 -37.83 -13.81 28.73
N GLY A 606 -37.52 -14.89 28.01
CA GLY A 606 -38.46 -15.54 27.07
C GLY A 606 -38.60 -14.87 25.72
N ARG A 607 -37.62 -14.05 25.28
CA ARG A 607 -37.59 -13.35 24.00
C ARG A 607 -36.53 -13.90 23.04
N GLY A 608 -36.93 -14.51 21.93
CA GLY A 608 -36.07 -14.93 20.83
C GLY A 608 -35.70 -16.40 20.77
N ASP A 609 -34.97 -16.82 19.76
CA ASP A 609 -34.53 -18.22 19.54
C ASP A 609 -33.12 -18.42 20.14
N LEU A 610 -33.10 -18.99 21.33
CA LEU A 610 -31.86 -19.29 22.05
C LEU A 610 -31.03 -20.36 21.33
N ASP A 611 -31.66 -21.39 20.76
CA ASP A 611 -30.90 -22.48 20.08
C ASP A 611 -30.20 -22.00 18.83
N ALA A 612 -30.83 -21.15 18.01
CA ALA A 612 -30.21 -20.52 16.88
C ALA A 612 -29.02 -19.63 17.28
N THR A 613 -29.14 -18.86 18.36
CA THR A 613 -28.05 -18.03 18.88
C THR A 613 -26.86 -18.85 19.37
N LEU A 614 -27.14 -19.96 20.09
CA LEU A 614 -26.11 -20.89 20.53
C LEU A 614 -25.42 -21.58 19.33
N LYS A 615 -26.17 -21.98 18.32
CA LYS A 615 -25.62 -22.54 17.08
C LYS A 615 -24.70 -21.56 16.39
N GLU A 616 -25.07 -20.30 16.31
CA GLU A 616 -24.24 -19.25 15.71
C GLU A 616 -22.92 -19.04 16.48
N ILE A 617 -22.94 -19.14 17.83
CA ILE A 617 -21.72 -19.09 18.63
C ILE A 617 -20.81 -20.27 18.30
N VAL A 618 -21.35 -21.51 18.27
CA VAL A 618 -20.57 -22.70 17.95
C VAL A 618 -19.97 -22.60 16.56
N PHE A 619 -20.75 -22.17 15.57
CA PHE A 619 -20.28 -21.99 14.20
C PHE A 619 -19.17 -20.94 14.10
N SER A 620 -19.40 -19.75 14.67
CA SER A 620 -18.40 -18.67 14.66
C SER A 620 -17.13 -19.08 15.40
N ALA A 621 -17.25 -19.75 16.55
CA ALA A 621 -16.10 -20.25 17.30
C ALA A 621 -15.31 -21.31 16.51
N SER A 622 -16.00 -22.19 15.80
CA SER A 622 -15.37 -23.23 14.97
C SER A 622 -14.67 -22.66 13.74
N ARG A 623 -15.21 -21.59 13.12
CA ARG A 623 -14.65 -20.97 11.93
C ARG A 623 -13.51 -20.00 12.21
N MET A 624 -13.59 -19.26 13.32
CA MET A 624 -12.82 -18.05 13.63
C MET A 624 -11.32 -18.21 13.37
N LEU A 625 -10.73 -19.32 13.80
CA LEU A 625 -9.28 -19.51 13.78
C LEU A 625 -8.80 -20.45 12.66
N LEU A 626 -9.70 -21.04 11.86
CA LEU A 626 -9.31 -21.96 10.77
C LEU A 626 -8.38 -21.33 9.74
N ILE A 627 -8.59 -20.05 9.47
CA ILE A 627 -7.73 -19.29 8.54
C ILE A 627 -6.25 -19.24 8.98
N THR A 628 -5.97 -19.38 10.27
CA THR A 628 -4.60 -19.46 10.81
C THR A 628 -3.92 -20.77 10.44
N ARG A 629 -4.69 -21.76 9.96
CA ARG A 629 -4.25 -23.08 9.47
C ARG A 629 -4.25 -23.18 7.96
N GLY A 630 -4.53 -22.05 7.28
CA GLY A 630 -4.68 -22.04 5.82
C GLY A 630 -5.97 -22.69 5.33
N GLU A 631 -6.92 -22.97 6.23
CA GLU A 631 -8.19 -23.62 5.90
C GLU A 631 -9.28 -22.58 5.68
N GLU A 632 -10.01 -22.73 4.57
CA GLU A 632 -11.14 -21.88 4.19
C GLU A 632 -12.34 -22.80 3.87
N PRO A 633 -13.12 -23.26 4.89
CA PRO A 633 -14.23 -24.18 4.68
C PRO A 633 -15.33 -23.55 3.83
N LYS A 634 -15.90 -24.34 2.94
CA LYS A 634 -16.98 -23.92 2.01
C LYS A 634 -18.37 -24.22 2.56
N THR A 635 -18.49 -25.13 3.50
CA THR A 635 -19.75 -25.52 4.11
C THR A 635 -19.68 -25.47 5.63
N GLU A 636 -20.85 -25.41 6.27
CA GLU A 636 -20.96 -25.48 7.72
C GLU A 636 -20.40 -26.81 8.27
N LEU A 637 -20.67 -27.92 7.57
CA LEU A 637 -20.20 -29.25 7.96
C LEU A 637 -18.67 -29.33 7.90
N GLU A 638 -18.08 -28.86 6.82
CA GLU A 638 -16.63 -28.80 6.63
C GLU A 638 -15.95 -27.92 7.71
N THR A 639 -16.61 -26.83 8.12
CA THR A 639 -16.13 -25.98 9.22
C THR A 639 -15.95 -26.76 10.52
N TYR A 640 -16.95 -27.55 10.90
CA TYR A 640 -16.87 -28.36 12.11
C TYR A 640 -15.82 -29.47 11.99
N ASP A 641 -15.72 -30.15 10.86
CA ASP A 641 -14.75 -31.21 10.62
C ASP A 641 -13.30 -30.69 10.70
N LEU A 642 -13.02 -29.56 10.06
CA LEU A 642 -11.71 -28.90 10.11
C LEU A 642 -11.38 -28.37 11.51
N PHE A 643 -12.36 -27.83 12.23
CA PHE A 643 -12.16 -27.38 13.61
C PHE A 643 -11.82 -28.53 14.54
N LEU A 644 -12.55 -29.65 14.43
CA LEU A 644 -12.24 -30.87 15.21
C LEU A 644 -10.81 -31.32 14.95
N LYS A 645 -10.41 -31.39 13.69
CA LYS A 645 -9.07 -31.82 13.24
C LYS A 645 -7.96 -30.90 13.75
N HIS A 646 -8.10 -29.61 13.59
CA HIS A 646 -7.01 -28.66 13.80
C HIS A 646 -6.93 -28.07 15.20
N PHE A 647 -8.01 -28.10 15.98
CA PHE A 647 -8.06 -27.48 17.29
C PHE A 647 -8.41 -28.47 18.43
N ILE A 648 -9.37 -29.37 18.25
CA ILE A 648 -9.77 -30.33 19.25
C ILE A 648 -8.81 -31.52 19.29
N ASP A 649 -8.49 -32.14 18.14
CA ASP A 649 -7.63 -33.32 18.07
C ASP A 649 -6.18 -32.99 18.44
N THR A 650 -5.75 -31.79 18.18
CA THR A 650 -4.41 -31.28 18.52
C THR A 650 -4.30 -30.90 20.00
N GLY A 651 -5.42 -30.77 20.72
CA GLY A 651 -5.45 -30.34 22.12
C GLY A 651 -5.22 -28.82 22.33
N LEU A 652 -5.31 -28.00 21.28
CA LEU A 652 -5.28 -26.53 21.39
C LEU A 652 -6.55 -25.99 22.05
N VAL A 653 -7.66 -26.69 21.90
CA VAL A 653 -8.95 -26.43 22.52
C VAL A 653 -9.36 -27.65 23.31
N ASP A 654 -10.03 -27.45 24.47
CA ASP A 654 -10.42 -28.53 25.36
C ASP A 654 -11.26 -29.58 24.62
N LYS A 655 -10.85 -30.85 24.74
CA LYS A 655 -11.52 -32.01 24.13
C LYS A 655 -12.96 -32.18 24.57
N ASN A 656 -13.33 -31.64 25.71
CA ASN A 656 -14.70 -31.68 26.23
C ASN A 656 -15.69 -30.90 25.33
N HIS A 657 -15.21 -30.00 24.48
CA HIS A 657 -16.03 -29.29 23.52
C HIS A 657 -16.42 -30.12 22.28
N ARG A 658 -15.76 -31.25 22.02
CA ARG A 658 -16.09 -32.16 20.90
C ARG A 658 -17.59 -32.44 20.82
N PHE A 659 -18.20 -32.79 21.97
CA PHE A 659 -19.62 -33.11 22.06
C PHE A 659 -20.54 -31.99 21.57
N ILE A 660 -20.21 -30.74 21.90
CA ILE A 660 -20.97 -29.56 21.46
C ILE A 660 -20.83 -29.33 19.94
N ILE A 661 -19.62 -29.52 19.42
CA ILE A 661 -19.36 -29.39 17.95
C ILE A 661 -20.13 -30.48 17.21
N GLU A 662 -20.18 -31.72 17.72
CA GLU A 662 -20.91 -32.81 17.11
C GLU A 662 -22.43 -32.60 17.15
N ILE A 663 -23.00 -32.03 18.23
CA ILE A 663 -24.42 -31.62 18.27
C ILE A 663 -24.72 -30.61 17.18
N ALA A 664 -23.91 -29.56 17.05
CA ALA A 664 -24.07 -28.51 16.02
C ALA A 664 -23.92 -29.09 14.61
N ARG A 665 -22.93 -29.95 14.39
CA ARG A 665 -22.64 -30.67 13.14
C ARG A 665 -23.84 -31.55 12.70
N ASN A 666 -24.51 -32.24 13.61
CA ASN A 666 -25.63 -33.13 13.33
C ASN A 666 -26.95 -32.35 13.14
N GLY A 667 -26.98 -31.05 13.38
CA GLY A 667 -28.09 -30.17 13.04
C GLY A 667 -29.40 -30.42 13.76
N THR A 668 -29.36 -31.08 14.96
CA THR A 668 -30.59 -31.40 15.67
C THR A 668 -31.13 -30.17 16.42
N PRO A 669 -32.28 -29.62 16.07
CA PRO A 669 -32.85 -28.44 16.71
C PRO A 669 -33.11 -28.62 18.20
N GLY A 670 -32.88 -27.59 19.01
CA GLY A 670 -33.19 -27.55 20.44
C GLY A 670 -32.21 -28.27 21.35
N LYS A 671 -31.23 -29.00 20.82
CA LYS A 671 -30.27 -29.76 21.67
C LYS A 671 -29.20 -28.89 22.30
N LEU A 672 -28.81 -27.76 21.69
CA LEU A 672 -27.80 -26.88 22.25
C LEU A 672 -28.30 -26.10 23.48
N THR A 673 -29.60 -25.86 23.56
CA THR A 673 -30.23 -25.13 24.68
C THR A 673 -29.93 -25.79 26.04
N GLY A 674 -29.96 -27.13 26.10
CA GLY A 674 -29.59 -27.90 27.33
C GLY A 674 -28.10 -27.84 27.67
N HIS A 675 -27.26 -27.25 26.82
CA HIS A 675 -25.81 -27.20 26.98
C HIS A 675 -25.25 -25.76 26.90
N LYS A 676 -26.09 -24.75 27.21
CA LYS A 676 -25.78 -23.33 27.18
C LYS A 676 -24.41 -23.00 27.75
N ASP A 677 -24.12 -23.45 28.96
CA ASP A 677 -22.85 -23.13 29.64
C ASP A 677 -21.62 -23.66 28.91
N LYS A 678 -21.74 -24.85 28.30
CA LYS A 678 -20.64 -25.42 27.50
C LYS A 678 -20.40 -24.62 26.21
N VAL A 679 -21.45 -24.14 25.55
CA VAL A 679 -21.36 -23.26 24.37
C VAL A 679 -20.73 -21.93 24.74
N VAL A 680 -21.16 -21.34 25.87
CA VAL A 680 -20.56 -20.08 26.38
C VAL A 680 -19.07 -20.26 26.67
N ASN A 681 -18.68 -21.39 27.28
CA ASN A 681 -17.29 -21.70 27.60
C ASN A 681 -16.46 -21.88 26.31
N LEU A 682 -16.96 -22.58 25.29
CA LEU A 682 -16.31 -22.69 23.98
C LEU A 682 -16.06 -21.29 23.38
N GLY A 683 -17.08 -20.42 23.32
CA GLY A 683 -16.94 -19.07 22.76
C GLY A 683 -15.91 -18.24 23.52
N LYS A 684 -15.86 -18.36 24.85
CA LYS A 684 -14.86 -17.68 25.70
C LYS A 684 -13.45 -18.21 25.45
N GLU A 685 -13.29 -19.54 25.43
CA GLU A 685 -11.99 -20.18 25.21
C GLU A 685 -11.39 -19.81 23.87
N ILE A 686 -12.17 -19.84 22.78
CA ILE A 686 -11.70 -19.42 21.44
C ILE A 686 -11.31 -17.95 21.41
N THR A 687 -12.06 -17.09 22.09
CA THR A 687 -11.72 -15.67 22.20
C THR A 687 -10.43 -15.45 22.98
N GLU A 688 -10.19 -16.19 24.06
CA GLU A 688 -8.94 -16.13 24.84
C GLU A 688 -7.77 -16.74 24.06
N LEU A 689 -7.98 -17.84 23.35
CA LEU A 689 -6.98 -18.44 22.47
C LEU A 689 -6.53 -17.42 21.39
N TYR A 690 -7.47 -16.70 20.79
CA TYR A 690 -7.16 -15.61 19.85
C TYR A 690 -6.35 -14.48 20.50
N LYS A 691 -6.66 -14.09 21.73
CA LYS A 691 -5.88 -13.07 22.46
C LYS A 691 -4.45 -13.52 22.74
N GLY A 692 -4.25 -14.80 23.01
CA GLY A 692 -2.94 -15.40 23.22
C GLY A 692 -2.11 -15.58 21.93
N MET A 693 -2.74 -15.59 20.75
CA MET A 693 -2.09 -15.81 19.47
C MET A 693 -1.04 -14.72 19.18
N ASP A 694 0.15 -15.11 18.74
CA ASP A 694 1.21 -14.18 18.34
C ASP A 694 1.01 -13.57 16.93
N ASN A 695 1.93 -12.69 16.49
CA ASN A 695 1.87 -12.07 15.17
C ASN A 695 2.17 -13.02 14.01
N THR A 696 2.71 -14.20 14.29
CA THR A 696 2.94 -15.29 13.33
C THR A 696 1.78 -16.26 13.25
N MET A 697 0.65 -15.98 13.93
CA MET A 697 -0.56 -16.79 14.03
C MET A 697 -0.37 -18.12 14.80
N ARG A 698 0.58 -18.17 15.73
CA ARG A 698 0.79 -19.32 16.63
C ARG A 698 0.07 -19.08 17.95
N PHE A 699 -0.38 -20.18 18.56
CA PHE A 699 -1.11 -20.17 19.81
C PHE A 699 -0.22 -20.63 20.98
N PRO A 700 -0.44 -20.15 22.21
CA PRO A 700 0.22 -20.66 23.39
C PRO A 700 -0.04 -22.16 23.55
N GLY A 701 0.99 -22.96 23.81
CA GLY A 701 0.88 -24.42 24.05
C GLY A 701 0.86 -25.29 22.78
N GLU A 702 1.10 -24.70 21.58
CA GLU A 702 1.27 -25.50 20.36
C GLU A 702 2.52 -26.39 20.47
N LYS A 703 2.32 -27.70 20.51
CA LYS A 703 3.42 -28.65 20.41
C LYS A 703 4.02 -28.62 19.01
N GLU A 704 5.35 -28.66 18.94
CA GLU A 704 6.13 -28.70 17.69
C GLU A 704 5.88 -30.00 16.91
N ASN A 705 4.76 -30.12 16.22
CA ASN A 705 4.55 -31.14 15.20
C ASN A 705 3.40 -30.76 14.26
N LEU A 706 3.57 -29.66 13.52
CA LEU A 706 2.75 -29.40 12.33
C LEU A 706 3.60 -28.64 11.31
N THR A 707 4.33 -29.41 10.53
CA THR A 707 4.85 -28.97 9.23
C THR A 707 3.67 -28.49 8.41
N ILE A 708 3.57 -27.19 8.17
CA ILE A 708 2.68 -26.66 7.14
C ILE A 708 3.30 -27.08 5.81
N ASN A 709 2.82 -28.19 5.25
CA ASN A 709 3.09 -28.54 3.86
C ASN A 709 2.42 -27.51 2.96
N MET A 710 3.15 -26.44 2.63
CA MET A 710 2.88 -25.64 1.43
C MET A 710 3.63 -26.29 0.25
N GLU A 711 3.35 -27.54 -0.03
CA GLU A 711 3.71 -28.14 -1.32
C GLU A 711 2.74 -27.59 -2.37
N ALA A 712 3.23 -26.59 -3.10
CA ALA A 712 2.72 -26.30 -4.43
C ALA A 712 2.91 -27.58 -5.27
N LYS A 713 1.82 -28.22 -5.69
CA LYS A 713 1.85 -29.25 -6.71
C LYS A 713 2.50 -28.67 -7.98
N THR A 714 3.77 -28.94 -8.17
CA THR A 714 4.42 -28.87 -9.48
C THR A 714 4.32 -30.24 -10.10
N ALA A 715 3.54 -30.34 -11.17
CA ALA A 715 3.51 -31.51 -12.02
C ALA A 715 4.80 -31.60 -12.84
N GLY A 716 5.47 -32.73 -12.74
CA GLY A 716 6.12 -33.47 -13.82
C GLY A 716 7.40 -32.90 -14.43
N ALA A 717 8.53 -33.48 -14.08
CA ALA A 717 9.52 -33.99 -15.03
C ALA A 717 10.43 -34.97 -14.30
N GLU A 718 10.43 -36.18 -14.78
CA GLU A 718 11.26 -37.30 -14.36
C GLU A 718 12.75 -37.04 -14.64
N SER A 719 13.64 -37.42 -13.71
CA SER A 719 14.92 -38.04 -14.04
C SER A 719 15.46 -38.82 -12.86
N GLU A 720 15.60 -40.06 -13.11
CA GLU A 720 16.35 -41.20 -12.58
C GLU A 720 17.11 -41.09 -11.25
N ALA A 721 16.79 -42.08 -10.43
CA ALA A 721 17.48 -42.47 -9.20
C ALA A 721 18.83 -43.15 -9.48
N VAL A 722 19.81 -42.86 -8.68
CA VAL A 722 20.92 -43.81 -8.43
C VAL A 722 21.03 -44.04 -6.92
N ASP A 723 20.79 -45.28 -6.56
CA ASP A 723 20.88 -45.88 -5.24
C ASP A 723 22.35 -46.19 -4.92
N PHE A 724 22.84 -45.85 -3.73
CA PHE A 724 23.92 -46.56 -3.07
C PHE A 724 23.71 -46.66 -1.57
N SER A 725 23.19 -47.85 -1.16
CA SER A 725 23.27 -48.36 0.21
C SER A 725 24.64 -48.91 0.55
N THR A 726 25.08 -48.70 1.76
CA THR A 726 25.76 -49.59 2.70
C THR A 726 26.18 -48.78 3.93
N GLY A 727 25.66 -48.94 5.06
CA GLY A 727 25.81 -49.86 6.16
C GLY A 727 27.10 -49.68 6.93
N THR A 728 27.02 -49.17 8.17
CA THR A 728 27.68 -49.77 9.32
C THR A 728 27.30 -49.05 10.63
N GLN A 729 26.92 -49.86 11.62
CA GLN A 729 26.77 -49.46 13.03
C GLN A 729 28.15 -49.14 13.61
N GLU A 730 28.25 -48.11 14.44
CA GLU A 730 29.07 -48.18 15.66
C GLU A 730 28.82 -47.02 16.64
N LYS A 731 28.55 -47.43 17.91
CA LYS A 731 28.89 -46.88 19.21
C LYS A 731 28.59 -45.42 19.58
N LYS A 732 27.70 -45.30 20.62
CA LYS A 732 27.59 -44.16 21.53
C LYS A 732 28.96 -43.72 22.03
N SER A 733 29.33 -42.47 21.67
CA SER A 733 30.26 -41.64 22.43
C SER A 733 29.54 -40.33 22.76
N GLU A 734 29.68 -39.85 23.99
CA GLU A 734 29.21 -38.52 24.40
C GLU A 734 29.74 -37.48 23.43
N LYS A 735 28.87 -36.90 22.60
CA LYS A 735 29.21 -35.83 21.68
C LYS A 735 29.46 -34.58 22.50
N LYS A 736 30.71 -34.13 22.58
CA LYS A 736 31.10 -32.81 23.00
C LYS A 736 30.61 -31.83 21.95
N PHE A 737 29.98 -30.76 22.39
CA PHE A 737 29.59 -29.62 21.50
C PHE A 737 30.83 -28.84 21.07
N ASP A 738 30.78 -28.22 19.90
CA ASP A 738 31.88 -27.42 19.37
C ASP A 738 31.92 -26.01 19.95
N LYS A 739 30.73 -25.44 20.25
CA LYS A 739 30.59 -24.14 20.93
C LYS A 739 29.49 -24.18 21.99
N PHE A 740 29.63 -23.26 22.97
CA PHE A 740 28.68 -23.13 24.09
C PHE A 740 28.30 -21.67 24.32
N LYS A 741 27.02 -21.43 24.67
CA LYS A 741 26.57 -20.12 25.07
C LYS A 741 25.52 -20.19 26.18
N ASP A 742 25.77 -19.50 27.29
CA ASP A 742 24.79 -19.36 28.36
C ASP A 742 23.91 -18.12 28.05
N LEU A 743 22.62 -18.36 27.88
CA LEU A 743 21.60 -17.33 27.58
C LEU A 743 20.52 -17.24 28.67
N ARG A 744 20.81 -17.79 29.86
CA ARG A 744 19.92 -17.65 31.02
C ARG A 744 19.86 -16.19 31.47
N GLY A 745 18.66 -15.73 31.86
CA GLY A 745 18.41 -14.32 32.21
C GLY A 745 18.23 -13.40 31.00
N VAL A 746 18.40 -13.91 29.78
CA VAL A 746 18.22 -13.14 28.54
C VAL A 746 16.79 -13.35 28.03
N LYS A 747 16.00 -12.29 27.97
CA LYS A 747 14.59 -12.34 27.53
C LYS A 747 14.44 -12.58 26.05
N CYS A 748 13.38 -13.28 25.65
CA CYS A 748 12.96 -13.37 24.26
C CYS A 748 12.59 -11.97 23.71
N PRO A 749 13.01 -11.62 22.46
CA PRO A 749 13.70 -12.44 21.45
C PRO A 749 15.24 -12.32 21.44
N ILE A 750 15.87 -11.64 22.41
CA ILE A 750 17.32 -11.37 22.45
C ILE A 750 18.14 -12.66 22.52
N ASN A 751 17.64 -13.66 23.26
CA ASN A 751 18.30 -14.98 23.35
C ASN A 751 18.36 -15.70 21.99
N PHE A 752 17.32 -15.58 21.14
CA PHE A 752 17.38 -16.11 19.79
C PHE A 752 18.38 -15.36 18.91
N ALA A 753 18.41 -14.02 18.99
CA ALA A 753 19.40 -13.22 18.27
C ALA A 753 20.83 -13.63 18.64
N HIS A 754 21.12 -13.82 19.92
CA HIS A 754 22.44 -14.32 20.38
C HIS A 754 22.73 -15.73 19.88
N THR A 755 21.74 -16.62 19.84
CA THR A 755 21.89 -17.97 19.27
C THR A 755 22.24 -17.89 17.79
N LYS A 756 21.54 -17.06 17.05
CA LYS A 756 21.74 -16.85 15.61
C LYS A 756 23.13 -16.28 15.29
N VAL A 757 23.56 -15.25 16.02
CA VAL A 757 24.91 -14.68 15.89
C VAL A 757 25.98 -15.75 16.15
N GLN A 758 25.78 -16.59 17.16
CA GLN A 758 26.74 -17.65 17.46
C GLN A 758 26.79 -18.71 16.33
N LEU A 759 25.62 -19.12 15.81
CA LEU A 759 25.52 -20.04 14.67
C LEU A 759 26.14 -19.47 13.41
N ALA A 760 25.99 -18.15 13.16
CA ALA A 760 26.58 -17.48 12.00
C ALA A 760 28.14 -17.54 12.00
N THR A 761 28.77 -17.64 13.17
CA THR A 761 30.23 -17.76 13.31
C THR A 761 30.73 -19.20 13.22
N MET A 762 29.88 -20.18 12.93
CA MET A 762 30.15 -21.60 12.92
C MET A 762 30.13 -22.16 11.50
N LYS A 763 30.87 -23.24 11.28
CA LYS A 763 30.87 -23.97 10.01
C LYS A 763 29.73 -24.98 9.97
N SER A 764 29.22 -25.31 8.77
CA SER A 764 28.22 -26.35 8.59
C SER A 764 28.69 -27.67 9.24
N GLY A 765 27.79 -28.29 10.01
CA GLY A 765 28.01 -29.51 10.78
C GLY A 765 28.59 -29.30 12.19
N GLU A 766 29.06 -28.11 12.57
CA GLU A 766 29.45 -27.80 13.95
C GLU A 766 28.21 -27.71 14.87
N THR A 767 28.41 -28.04 16.16
CA THR A 767 27.36 -28.09 17.16
C THR A 767 27.48 -26.96 18.19
N LEU A 768 26.33 -26.30 18.49
CA LEU A 768 26.18 -25.26 19.50
C LEU A 768 25.30 -25.77 20.65
N GLU A 769 25.83 -25.77 21.87
CA GLU A 769 25.00 -25.95 23.06
C GLU A 769 24.63 -24.60 23.68
N ILE A 770 23.34 -24.36 23.92
CA ILE A 770 22.86 -23.14 24.58
C ILE A 770 22.08 -23.50 25.84
N LEU A 771 22.16 -22.63 26.86
CA LEU A 771 21.31 -22.68 28.06
C LEU A 771 20.24 -21.64 27.98
N LEU A 772 18.98 -22.03 28.24
CA LEU A 772 17.81 -21.16 28.18
C LEU A 772 17.00 -21.30 29.47
N ASP A 773 16.34 -20.21 29.86
CA ASP A 773 15.36 -20.24 30.94
C ASP A 773 14.08 -21.00 30.55
N ASP A 774 13.33 -21.46 31.54
CA ASP A 774 12.01 -22.04 31.36
C ASP A 774 11.02 -20.95 30.85
N GLY A 775 9.97 -21.37 30.10
CA GLY A 775 8.98 -20.46 29.51
C GLY A 775 9.36 -19.95 28.10
N GLU A 776 9.14 -18.66 27.79
CA GLU A 776 9.33 -18.09 26.46
C GLU A 776 10.67 -18.39 25.78
N PRO A 777 11.84 -18.41 26.47
CA PRO A 777 13.10 -18.71 25.81
C PRO A 777 13.18 -20.11 25.20
N ILE A 778 12.80 -21.15 25.95
CA ILE A 778 12.84 -22.52 25.44
C ILE A 778 11.72 -22.81 24.43
N GLU A 779 10.61 -22.09 24.52
CA GLU A 779 9.48 -22.24 23.61
C GLU A 779 9.81 -21.64 22.23
N ASN A 780 10.57 -20.56 22.16
CA ASN A 780 10.77 -19.78 20.93
C ASN A 780 12.10 -20.04 20.23
N VAL A 781 13.20 -20.21 20.97
CA VAL A 781 14.55 -20.29 20.37
C VAL A 781 14.74 -21.54 19.51
N PRO A 782 14.39 -22.76 19.96
CA PRO A 782 14.59 -23.98 19.16
C PRO A 782 13.79 -23.96 17.84
N GLY A 783 12.51 -23.56 17.91
CA GLY A 783 11.67 -23.44 16.73
C GLY A 783 12.19 -22.43 15.71
N SER A 784 12.67 -21.29 16.20
CA SER A 784 13.28 -20.26 15.35
C SER A 784 14.58 -20.71 14.70
N VAL A 785 15.39 -21.48 15.41
CA VAL A 785 16.65 -22.08 14.90
C VAL A 785 16.37 -23.10 13.78
N ILE A 786 15.32 -23.89 13.93
CA ILE A 786 14.89 -24.86 12.89
C ILE A 786 14.38 -24.11 11.66
N LEU A 787 13.63 -23.03 11.84
CA LEU A 787 13.16 -22.18 10.72
C LEU A 787 14.29 -21.51 9.95
N ASP A 788 15.42 -21.24 10.61
CA ASP A 788 16.64 -20.75 9.96
C ASP A 788 17.42 -21.86 9.22
N GLY A 789 16.89 -23.08 9.17
CA GLY A 789 17.48 -24.19 8.44
C GLY A 789 18.50 -25.03 9.26
N HIS A 790 18.68 -24.72 10.54
CA HIS A 790 19.58 -25.47 11.42
C HIS A 790 18.83 -26.63 12.10
N LYS A 791 19.58 -27.59 12.64
CA LYS A 791 19.00 -28.80 13.23
C LYS A 791 19.15 -28.80 14.75
N VAL A 792 18.06 -28.87 15.49
CA VAL A 792 18.08 -29.07 16.93
C VAL A 792 18.26 -30.56 17.21
N LEU A 793 19.38 -30.94 17.79
CA LEU A 793 19.75 -32.32 18.05
C LEU A 793 19.17 -32.83 19.35
N SER A 794 19.09 -31.99 20.38
CA SER A 794 18.48 -32.34 21.65
C SER A 794 18.02 -31.13 22.44
N GLN A 795 16.97 -31.33 23.26
CA GLN A 795 16.49 -30.40 24.26
C GLN A 795 16.29 -31.15 25.56
N LYS A 796 16.94 -30.70 26.64
CA LYS A 796 16.87 -31.36 27.93
C LYS A 796 16.68 -30.35 29.05
N LYS A 797 15.69 -30.55 29.92
CA LYS A 797 15.56 -29.77 31.14
C LYS A 797 16.55 -30.23 32.17
N VAL A 798 17.38 -29.29 32.65
CA VAL A 798 18.40 -29.57 33.66
C VAL A 798 18.14 -28.62 34.84
N SER A 799 17.47 -29.14 35.88
CA SER A 799 17.08 -28.33 37.02
C SER A 799 16.08 -27.21 36.63
N GLU A 800 16.42 -25.92 36.78
CA GLU A 800 15.57 -24.75 36.49
C GLU A 800 15.79 -24.16 35.11
N HIS A 801 16.62 -24.77 34.26
CA HIS A 801 16.92 -24.27 32.91
C HIS A 801 16.95 -25.42 31.88
N TRP A 802 16.99 -25.04 30.61
CA TRP A 802 17.05 -25.95 29.46
C TRP A 802 18.41 -25.89 28.78
N THR A 803 18.89 -27.06 28.39
CA THR A 803 20.05 -27.22 27.53
C THR A 803 19.55 -27.60 26.13
N VAL A 804 19.93 -26.83 25.11
CA VAL A 804 19.58 -27.09 23.72
C VAL A 804 20.83 -27.28 22.92
N LEU A 805 20.95 -28.41 22.20
CA LEU A 805 22.06 -28.69 21.29
C LEU A 805 21.60 -28.52 19.86
N ILE A 806 22.30 -27.66 19.10
CA ILE A 806 21.98 -27.25 17.75
C ILE A 806 23.15 -27.61 16.82
N GLU A 807 22.84 -28.21 15.67
CA GLU A 807 23.79 -28.44 14.58
C GLU A 807 23.60 -27.35 13.52
N LYS A 808 24.69 -26.70 13.14
CA LYS A 808 24.69 -25.67 12.08
C LYS A 808 24.45 -26.33 10.73
N ALA A 809 23.46 -25.88 9.96
CA ALA A 809 23.22 -26.27 8.56
C ALA A 809 24.29 -25.71 7.60
#